data_7e02a283c4f083ee253d41b575f20918
#
_entry.id   7e02a283c4f083ee253d41b575f20918
#
_cell.length_a   1.000
_cell.length_b   1.000
_cell.length_c   1.000
_cell.angle_alpha   90.00
_cell.angle_beta   90.00
_cell.angle_gamma   90.00
#
_symmetry.space_group_name_H-M   'P 1'
#
loop_
_entity.id
_entity.type
_entity.pdbx_description
1 polymer ?
#
loop_
_entity_poly.entity_id
_entity_poly.type
_entity_poly.pdbx_seq_one_letter_code
_entity_poly.pdbx_strand_id
1 'polypeptide(L)'
;MTFQQQLLEGIPAVLPAQKEYDPAINHAPKRKKILSPSEEKLALQNALRYFEPQHHATLLPEFKNELDTYGRIYMYRFAPEYKIYARPIEEYPAQSKQAAAIMLMIQNNLDHAVAQHPLELITYGGNGAVFSNWAQYRLTMQYLAQMTDEQTLVMYSGHPMGLFPSHKEAPRVVVTNGMMIPNYSKPDDWEKYNALGVTQYGQMTAGSYMYIGPQGIVHGTTITVLNAFRKIGKSPKGGIFVTSGLGGMSGAQPKAGNIAGCITICAEVNKKAVHTRHSQGWVDEIIDNTTALVTRVQQAQLDKETVSIAYHGNVVEVWEAFNEHNIKIDIGSDQTSLHNPWAGGYYPMGYTVEEANDMMANDVEHFRESVKTTLCRHAAAVNAHTEKGTYFFDYGNAFLLESSRAGADVLAENGIDFKYPSYVQDIMGPMCFDYGFGPFRWVCASGKEEDLAKTDAIACTVLEELAVNAPAEIQQQLQDNITWIQGAQQNKLVVGSQARILYADAEGRAKIAQAFNDAIARNEIGLVILGRDHHDVSGTDSPYRETSNIYDGSRFTADMAIHNVIGDSFRGATWVSIHNGGGVGWGEVVNGGFGMVIDGSKEAERRLQSMLFWDVNNGIARRSWARNEGAVFAIKRAMEIEPNLKVTVPNIVEEDLFNNI
;
A
#
# COMPACT_ATOMS: atom_id res chain seq x y z
N MET A 1 -2.50 -32.88 13.52
CA MET A 1 -3.04 -31.80 14.39
C MET A 1 -4.10 -31.03 13.64
N THR A 2 -5.16 -30.57 14.32
CA THR A 2 -6.15 -29.67 13.73
C THR A 2 -5.55 -28.27 13.53
N PHE A 3 -6.23 -27.42 12.75
CA PHE A 3 -5.85 -26.01 12.56
C PHE A 3 -5.67 -25.28 13.92
N GLN A 4 -6.66 -25.39 14.81
CA GLN A 4 -6.62 -24.76 16.13
C GLN A 4 -5.47 -25.28 16.99
N GLN A 5 -5.20 -26.58 16.96
CA GLN A 5 -4.08 -27.17 17.71
C GLN A 5 -2.74 -26.64 17.23
N GLN A 6 -2.53 -26.48 15.93
CA GLN A 6 -1.27 -25.92 15.40
C GLN A 6 -1.07 -24.44 15.77
N LEU A 7 -2.16 -23.66 15.87
CA LEU A 7 -2.10 -22.26 16.32
C LEU A 7 -1.71 -22.15 17.81
N LEU A 8 -2.22 -23.08 18.64
CA LEU A 8 -1.93 -23.11 20.08
C LEU A 8 -0.52 -23.66 20.40
N GLU A 9 0.02 -24.51 19.55
CA GLU A 9 1.31 -25.14 19.77
C GLU A 9 2.47 -24.14 19.69
N GLY A 10 2.40 -23.16 18.76
CA GLY A 10 3.50 -22.25 18.49
C GLY A 10 4.67 -22.96 17.79
N ILE A 11 5.88 -22.85 18.33
CA ILE A 11 7.04 -23.60 17.83
C ILE A 11 6.93 -25.04 18.33
N PRO A 12 6.89 -26.03 17.41
CA PRO A 12 6.75 -27.43 17.79
C PRO A 12 7.93 -27.93 18.63
N ALA A 13 7.65 -28.65 19.69
CA ALA A 13 8.68 -29.29 20.52
C ALA A 13 9.44 -30.41 19.77
N VAL A 14 8.77 -31.06 18.80
CA VAL A 14 9.40 -32.01 17.87
C VAL A 14 9.54 -31.33 16.52
N LEU A 15 10.75 -31.36 15.95
CA LEU A 15 11.00 -30.73 14.66
C LEU A 15 10.12 -31.33 13.58
N PRO A 16 9.35 -30.51 12.82
CA PRO A 16 8.62 -30.98 11.64
C PRO A 16 9.59 -31.55 10.59
N ALA A 17 9.06 -32.32 9.63
CA ALA A 17 9.85 -32.74 8.48
C ALA A 17 10.36 -31.51 7.69
N GLN A 18 11.57 -31.62 7.14
CA GLN A 18 12.09 -30.58 6.25
C GLN A 18 11.19 -30.48 5.02
N LYS A 19 10.87 -29.26 4.61
CA LYS A 19 10.04 -29.01 3.44
C LYS A 19 10.89 -28.91 2.19
N GLU A 20 10.40 -29.52 1.12
CA GLU A 20 11.00 -29.41 -0.20
C GLU A 20 10.63 -28.06 -0.84
N TYR A 21 11.49 -27.56 -1.72
CA TYR A 21 11.23 -26.39 -2.53
C TYR A 21 10.13 -26.70 -3.55
N ASP A 22 9.05 -25.93 -3.55
CA ASP A 22 7.95 -26.05 -4.52
C ASP A 22 8.06 -24.97 -5.61
N PRO A 23 8.51 -25.32 -6.83
CA PRO A 23 8.66 -24.35 -7.91
C PRO A 23 7.32 -23.81 -8.46
N ALA A 24 6.18 -24.41 -8.09
CA ALA A 24 4.86 -23.93 -8.49
C ALA A 24 4.42 -22.69 -7.70
N ILE A 25 5.02 -22.44 -6.55
CA ILE A 25 4.77 -21.26 -5.73
C ILE A 25 5.63 -20.10 -6.22
N ASN A 26 5.08 -18.88 -6.17
CA ASN A 26 5.83 -17.68 -6.53
C ASN A 26 6.76 -17.27 -5.38
N HIS A 27 8.03 -17.56 -5.54
CA HIS A 27 9.08 -17.26 -4.56
C HIS A 27 9.67 -15.86 -4.73
N ALA A 28 10.12 -15.28 -3.63
CA ALA A 28 10.87 -14.03 -3.65
C ALA A 28 12.24 -14.21 -4.34
N PRO A 29 12.74 -13.17 -5.04
CA PRO A 29 14.09 -13.20 -5.60
C PRO A 29 15.14 -13.45 -4.52
N LYS A 30 16.19 -14.19 -4.88
CA LYS A 30 17.36 -14.38 -4.01
C LYS A 30 18.00 -13.03 -3.72
N ARG A 31 18.32 -12.79 -2.45
CA ARG A 31 18.95 -11.54 -2.01
C ARG A 31 20.47 -11.65 -2.11
N LYS A 32 21.10 -10.49 -2.33
CA LYS A 32 22.57 -10.40 -2.36
C LYS A 32 23.16 -10.83 -1.00
N LYS A 33 24.24 -11.59 -1.03
CA LYS A 33 25.04 -11.89 0.17
C LYS A 33 25.87 -10.67 0.53
N ILE A 34 25.65 -10.12 1.72
CA ILE A 34 26.29 -8.88 2.19
C ILE A 34 26.95 -9.01 3.55
N LEU A 35 26.71 -10.13 4.26
CA LEU A 35 27.26 -10.37 5.59
C LEU A 35 28.70 -10.84 5.52
N SER A 36 29.56 -10.30 6.39
CA SER A 36 30.88 -10.86 6.66
C SER A 36 30.75 -12.20 7.42
N PRO A 37 31.82 -13.04 7.47
CA PRO A 37 31.77 -14.31 8.20
C PRO A 37 31.36 -14.19 9.67
N SER A 38 31.74 -13.11 10.35
CA SER A 38 31.36 -12.86 11.74
C SER A 38 29.88 -12.47 11.84
N GLU A 39 29.36 -11.74 10.87
CA GLU A 39 27.95 -11.35 10.79
C GLU A 39 27.06 -12.53 10.38
N GLU A 40 27.52 -13.43 9.51
CA GLU A 40 26.82 -14.70 9.22
C GLU A 40 26.64 -15.54 10.48
N LYS A 41 27.70 -15.65 11.30
CA LYS A 41 27.62 -16.32 12.60
C LYS A 41 26.58 -15.67 13.50
N LEU A 42 26.53 -14.34 13.54
CA LEU A 42 25.55 -13.60 14.33
C LEU A 42 24.11 -13.84 13.80
N ALA A 43 23.90 -13.83 12.47
CA ALA A 43 22.61 -14.14 11.86
C ALA A 43 22.11 -15.54 12.24
N LEU A 44 23.00 -16.53 12.22
CA LEU A 44 22.68 -17.91 12.63
C LEU A 44 22.37 -18.00 14.13
N GLN A 45 23.09 -17.29 14.99
CA GLN A 45 22.76 -17.20 16.41
C GLN A 45 21.38 -16.56 16.62
N ASN A 46 21.06 -15.49 15.90
CA ASN A 46 19.75 -14.84 15.93
C ASN A 46 18.62 -15.76 15.44
N ALA A 47 18.88 -16.62 14.48
CA ALA A 47 17.91 -17.60 14.01
C ALA A 47 17.72 -18.75 15.01
N LEU A 48 18.80 -19.28 15.58
CA LEU A 48 18.74 -20.41 16.51
C LEU A 48 18.12 -20.07 17.87
N ARG A 49 18.14 -18.79 18.28
CA ARG A 49 17.58 -18.36 19.59
C ARG A 49 16.07 -18.62 19.77
N TYR A 50 15.34 -18.95 18.69
CA TYR A 50 13.94 -19.33 18.75
C TYR A 50 13.71 -20.77 19.24
N PHE A 51 14.75 -21.59 19.27
CA PHE A 51 14.64 -23.04 19.44
C PHE A 51 15.43 -23.54 20.66
N GLU A 52 14.93 -24.64 21.22
CA GLU A 52 15.63 -25.33 22.30
C GLU A 52 17.02 -25.81 21.87
N PRO A 53 18.04 -25.76 22.75
CA PRO A 53 19.43 -26.12 22.41
C PRO A 53 19.60 -27.50 21.75
N GLN A 54 18.76 -28.47 22.10
CA GLN A 54 18.78 -29.81 21.53
C GLN A 54 18.55 -29.84 20.01
N HIS A 55 17.91 -28.81 19.44
CA HIS A 55 17.63 -28.71 18.03
C HIS A 55 18.68 -27.93 17.22
N HIS A 56 19.60 -27.24 17.91
CA HIS A 56 20.57 -26.35 17.25
C HIS A 56 21.48 -27.08 16.27
N ALA A 57 21.95 -28.28 16.62
CA ALA A 57 22.82 -29.07 15.75
C ALA A 57 22.15 -29.50 14.44
N THR A 58 20.82 -29.73 14.47
CA THR A 58 20.03 -30.09 13.30
C THR A 58 19.69 -28.84 12.45
N LEU A 59 19.34 -27.73 13.10
CA LEU A 59 18.87 -26.52 12.42
C LEU A 59 20.01 -25.65 11.87
N LEU A 60 21.19 -25.67 12.47
CA LEU A 60 22.32 -24.84 12.03
C LEU A 60 22.70 -25.05 10.57
N PRO A 61 22.93 -26.28 10.06
CA PRO A 61 23.26 -26.47 8.64
C PRO A 61 22.12 -26.10 7.72
N GLU A 62 20.86 -26.27 8.14
CA GLU A 62 19.67 -25.89 7.36
C GLU A 62 19.57 -24.38 7.23
N PHE A 63 19.67 -23.63 8.31
CA PHE A 63 19.63 -22.17 8.29
C PHE A 63 20.84 -21.56 7.58
N LYS A 64 22.02 -22.20 7.67
CA LYS A 64 23.18 -21.80 6.88
C LYS A 64 22.92 -21.98 5.39
N ASN A 65 22.28 -23.07 4.98
CA ASN A 65 21.89 -23.29 3.60
C ASN A 65 20.86 -22.28 3.09
N GLU A 66 19.85 -21.93 3.92
CA GLU A 66 18.90 -20.86 3.56
C GLU A 66 19.61 -19.51 3.39
N LEU A 67 20.49 -19.13 4.32
CA LEU A 67 21.26 -17.89 4.23
C LEU A 67 22.17 -17.86 3.00
N ASP A 68 22.82 -18.97 2.67
CA ASP A 68 23.69 -19.11 1.50
C ASP A 68 22.91 -19.07 0.19
N THR A 69 21.72 -19.66 0.17
CA THR A 69 20.90 -19.79 -1.05
C THR A 69 20.07 -18.55 -1.33
N TYR A 70 19.45 -17.97 -0.30
CA TYR A 70 18.45 -16.91 -0.43
C TYR A 70 18.93 -15.55 0.09
N GLY A 71 20.09 -15.52 0.82
CA GLY A 71 20.55 -14.33 1.53
C GLY A 71 19.74 -13.99 2.77
N ARG A 72 18.81 -14.85 3.16
CA ARG A 72 17.87 -14.70 4.29
C ARG A 72 17.59 -16.06 4.92
N ILE A 73 17.13 -16.07 6.20
CA ILE A 73 16.71 -17.26 6.92
C ILE A 73 15.21 -17.19 7.15
N TYR A 74 14.44 -17.83 6.29
CA TYR A 74 12.98 -17.85 6.35
C TYR A 74 12.40 -18.92 7.26
N MET A 75 13.21 -19.94 7.62
CA MET A 75 12.82 -21.08 8.44
C MET A 75 11.66 -21.88 7.82
N TYR A 76 11.75 -22.21 6.54
CA TYR A 76 10.70 -22.89 5.74
C TYR A 76 10.16 -24.15 6.40
N ARG A 77 11.00 -24.93 7.11
CA ARG A 77 10.57 -26.10 7.90
C ARG A 77 9.34 -25.80 8.77
N PHE A 78 9.26 -24.58 9.31
CA PHE A 78 8.26 -24.19 10.29
C PHE A 78 7.02 -23.54 9.66
N ALA A 79 6.93 -23.39 8.33
CA ALA A 79 5.70 -23.00 7.66
C ALA A 79 4.58 -24.00 8.04
N PRO A 80 3.33 -23.54 8.30
CA PRO A 80 2.26 -24.42 8.74
C PRO A 80 1.89 -25.44 7.66
N GLU A 81 1.25 -26.55 8.09
CA GLU A 81 0.75 -27.58 7.18
C GLU A 81 -0.69 -27.31 6.70
N TYR A 82 -1.42 -26.45 7.41
CA TYR A 82 -2.75 -26.04 7.01
C TYR A 82 -2.69 -24.96 5.94
N LYS A 83 -3.73 -24.91 5.10
CA LYS A 83 -3.90 -23.83 4.12
C LYS A 83 -4.15 -22.51 4.85
N ILE A 84 -3.35 -21.48 4.52
CA ILE A 84 -3.49 -20.12 5.06
C ILE A 84 -4.50 -19.36 4.22
N TYR A 85 -5.54 -18.84 4.85
CA TYR A 85 -6.54 -17.91 4.30
C TYR A 85 -7.36 -17.31 5.44
N ALA A 86 -8.06 -16.21 5.20
CA ALA A 86 -8.97 -15.60 6.17
C ALA A 86 -10.19 -16.52 6.39
N ARG A 87 -10.20 -17.24 7.50
CA ARG A 87 -11.34 -18.08 7.93
C ARG A 87 -12.40 -17.23 8.62
N PRO A 88 -13.65 -17.70 8.72
CA PRO A 88 -14.63 -17.13 9.65
C PRO A 88 -14.03 -16.97 11.05
N ILE A 89 -14.33 -15.84 11.68
CA ILE A 89 -13.67 -15.44 12.94
C ILE A 89 -13.84 -16.46 14.07
N GLU A 90 -14.94 -17.22 14.06
CA GLU A 90 -15.28 -18.23 15.05
C GLU A 90 -14.36 -19.46 15.01
N GLU A 91 -13.60 -19.66 13.91
CA GLU A 91 -12.69 -20.79 13.78
C GLU A 91 -11.36 -20.57 14.52
N TYR A 92 -11.05 -19.33 14.91
CA TYR A 92 -9.79 -19.02 15.59
C TYR A 92 -9.85 -19.34 17.09
N PRO A 93 -8.83 -20.02 17.66
CA PRO A 93 -8.80 -20.43 19.07
C PRO A 93 -8.35 -19.30 20.00
N ALA A 94 -8.88 -18.10 19.84
CA ALA A 94 -8.52 -16.94 20.65
C ALA A 94 -9.49 -16.72 21.81
N GLN A 95 -9.02 -16.16 22.91
CA GLN A 95 -9.82 -15.83 24.09
C GLN A 95 -10.71 -14.60 23.88
N SER A 96 -10.35 -13.73 22.92
CA SER A 96 -11.12 -12.53 22.59
C SER A 96 -11.38 -12.41 21.09
N LYS A 97 -12.47 -11.73 20.72
CA LYS A 97 -12.80 -11.41 19.33
C LYS A 97 -11.73 -10.51 18.69
N GLN A 98 -11.10 -9.64 19.47
CA GLN A 98 -10.03 -8.75 19.03
C GLN A 98 -8.80 -9.55 18.59
N ALA A 99 -8.35 -10.49 19.41
CA ALA A 99 -7.23 -11.36 19.07
C ALA A 99 -7.56 -12.27 17.86
N ALA A 100 -8.77 -12.83 17.80
CA ALA A 100 -9.24 -13.61 16.65
C ALA A 100 -9.21 -12.79 15.35
N ALA A 101 -9.64 -11.54 15.39
CA ALA A 101 -9.63 -10.63 14.25
C ALA A 101 -8.20 -10.34 13.75
N ILE A 102 -7.24 -10.16 14.66
CA ILE A 102 -5.83 -9.99 14.30
C ILE A 102 -5.29 -11.27 13.62
N MET A 103 -5.59 -12.44 14.17
CA MET A 103 -5.20 -13.73 13.58
C MET A 103 -5.78 -13.89 12.16
N LEU A 104 -7.05 -13.54 11.96
CA LEU A 104 -7.72 -13.54 10.66
C LEU A 104 -6.98 -12.64 9.67
N MET A 105 -6.66 -11.42 10.05
CA MET A 105 -6.00 -10.46 9.17
C MET A 105 -4.55 -10.87 8.85
N ILE A 106 -3.80 -11.44 9.79
CA ILE A 106 -2.49 -12.04 9.52
C ILE A 106 -2.60 -13.14 8.46
N GLN A 107 -3.57 -14.04 8.60
CA GLN A 107 -3.78 -15.11 7.63
C GLN A 107 -4.27 -14.60 6.27
N ASN A 108 -5.11 -13.57 6.24
CA ASN A 108 -5.48 -12.92 4.98
C ASN A 108 -4.26 -12.37 4.23
N ASN A 109 -3.34 -11.71 4.94
CA ASN A 109 -2.13 -11.13 4.34
C ASN A 109 -1.15 -12.19 3.81
N LEU A 110 -1.23 -13.42 4.30
CA LEU A 110 -0.37 -14.55 3.91
C LEU A 110 -1.09 -15.60 3.04
N ASP A 111 -2.37 -15.39 2.71
CA ASP A 111 -3.10 -16.23 1.77
C ASP A 111 -2.38 -16.24 0.41
N HIS A 112 -2.18 -17.43 -0.18
CA HIS A 112 -1.53 -17.59 -1.48
C HIS A 112 -2.27 -16.87 -2.63
N ALA A 113 -3.56 -16.57 -2.47
CA ALA A 113 -4.31 -15.74 -3.41
C ALA A 113 -4.05 -14.24 -3.23
N VAL A 114 -3.53 -13.82 -2.09
CA VAL A 114 -3.29 -12.42 -1.70
C VAL A 114 -1.81 -12.06 -1.73
N ALA A 115 -0.97 -12.90 -1.11
CA ALA A 115 0.45 -12.64 -0.92
C ALA A 115 1.25 -12.84 -2.22
N GLN A 116 2.19 -11.92 -2.48
CA GLN A 116 3.09 -11.99 -3.62
C GLN A 116 4.07 -13.17 -3.50
N HIS A 117 4.66 -13.36 -2.32
CA HIS A 117 5.60 -14.43 -2.00
C HIS A 117 5.24 -15.04 -0.63
N PRO A 118 4.22 -15.90 -0.58
CA PRO A 118 3.65 -16.34 0.69
C PRO A 118 4.62 -17.15 1.55
N LEU A 119 5.52 -17.94 0.96
CA LEU A 119 6.52 -18.71 1.73
C LEU A 119 7.63 -17.85 2.31
N GLU A 120 7.92 -16.71 1.72
CA GLU A 120 8.84 -15.70 2.25
C GLU A 120 8.10 -14.63 3.09
N LEU A 121 6.81 -14.85 3.40
CA LEU A 121 5.99 -14.00 4.25
C LEU A 121 5.83 -12.56 3.72
N ILE A 122 5.93 -12.39 2.40
CA ILE A 122 5.85 -11.10 1.70
C ILE A 122 4.47 -10.95 1.05
N THR A 123 3.73 -9.95 1.50
CA THR A 123 2.38 -9.67 0.97
C THR A 123 2.45 -8.94 -0.37
N TYR A 124 3.18 -7.84 -0.48
CA TYR A 124 3.31 -7.08 -1.74
C TYR A 124 4.61 -6.27 -1.81
N GLY A 125 4.86 -5.63 -2.97
CA GLY A 125 5.96 -4.67 -3.16
C GLY A 125 7.36 -5.27 -3.07
N GLY A 126 7.50 -6.58 -3.22
CA GLY A 126 8.76 -7.32 -3.19
C GLY A 126 9.42 -7.44 -1.81
N ASN A 127 9.08 -6.55 -0.87
CA ASN A 127 9.67 -6.49 0.47
C ASN A 127 8.65 -6.35 1.61
N GLY A 128 7.39 -6.03 1.30
CA GLY A 128 6.35 -5.77 2.31
C GLY A 128 6.02 -7.02 3.10
N ALA A 129 6.81 -7.28 4.14
CA ALA A 129 6.74 -8.50 4.94
C ALA A 129 5.80 -8.37 6.14
N VAL A 130 5.10 -9.45 6.43
CA VAL A 130 4.31 -9.61 7.66
C VAL A 130 5.21 -10.06 8.81
N PHE A 131 6.11 -11.01 8.54
CA PHE A 131 7.14 -11.51 9.43
C PHE A 131 8.43 -11.74 8.64
N SER A 132 9.55 -11.85 9.35
CA SER A 132 10.84 -12.19 8.72
C SER A 132 11.04 -13.70 8.55
N ASN A 133 10.38 -14.52 9.37
CA ASN A 133 10.50 -15.98 9.34
C ASN A 133 9.29 -16.69 9.97
N TRP A 134 9.15 -17.97 9.72
CA TRP A 134 8.01 -18.76 10.17
C TRP A 134 7.97 -19.02 11.68
N ALA A 135 9.09 -18.93 12.41
CA ALA A 135 9.06 -19.01 13.87
C ALA A 135 8.34 -17.79 14.48
N GLN A 136 8.56 -16.60 13.92
CA GLN A 136 7.84 -15.39 14.33
C GLN A 136 6.33 -15.53 14.13
N TYR A 137 5.90 -16.03 12.96
CA TYR A 137 4.49 -16.30 12.70
C TYR A 137 3.88 -17.23 13.74
N ARG A 138 4.53 -18.39 14.01
CA ARG A 138 4.01 -19.38 14.96
C ARG A 138 3.89 -18.82 16.38
N LEU A 139 4.94 -18.13 16.86
CA LEU A 139 4.90 -17.49 18.18
C LEU A 139 3.84 -16.41 18.28
N THR A 140 3.68 -15.58 17.26
CA THR A 140 2.66 -14.54 17.24
C THR A 140 1.26 -15.14 17.32
N MET A 141 0.97 -16.17 16.52
CA MET A 141 -0.33 -16.85 16.54
C MET A 141 -0.61 -17.53 17.89
N GLN A 142 0.40 -18.12 18.51
CA GLN A 142 0.30 -18.70 19.86
C GLN A 142 0.01 -17.63 20.91
N TYR A 143 0.72 -16.51 20.90
CA TYR A 143 0.47 -15.41 21.83
C TYR A 143 -0.94 -14.82 21.66
N LEU A 144 -1.39 -14.62 20.43
CA LEU A 144 -2.75 -14.14 20.15
C LEU A 144 -3.82 -15.13 20.64
N ALA A 145 -3.58 -16.43 20.50
CA ALA A 145 -4.51 -17.47 20.99
C ALA A 145 -4.60 -17.49 22.53
N GLN A 146 -3.51 -17.17 23.23
CA GLN A 146 -3.44 -17.18 24.68
C GLN A 146 -3.75 -15.81 25.32
N MET A 147 -3.76 -14.75 24.56
CA MET A 147 -3.93 -13.37 25.02
C MET A 147 -5.29 -13.15 25.69
N THR A 148 -5.26 -12.49 26.84
CA THR A 148 -6.44 -11.96 27.52
C THR A 148 -6.74 -10.52 27.10
N ASP A 149 -7.90 -9.98 27.49
CA ASP A 149 -8.25 -8.58 27.24
C ASP A 149 -7.41 -7.56 28.03
N GLU A 150 -6.64 -8.03 29.01
CA GLU A 150 -5.77 -7.22 29.86
C GLU A 150 -4.28 -7.37 29.50
N GLN A 151 -3.99 -7.69 28.23
CA GLN A 151 -2.64 -7.85 27.73
C GLN A 151 -2.46 -7.14 26.39
N THR A 152 -1.23 -6.69 26.14
CA THR A 152 -0.76 -6.17 24.86
C THR A 152 0.42 -7.00 24.39
N LEU A 153 0.35 -7.51 23.17
CA LEU A 153 1.47 -8.13 22.47
C LEU A 153 2.36 -7.02 21.87
N VAL A 154 3.61 -7.00 22.28
CA VAL A 154 4.61 -6.05 21.75
C VAL A 154 5.45 -6.76 20.69
N MET A 155 5.59 -6.12 19.52
CA MET A 155 6.28 -6.68 18.35
C MET A 155 7.33 -5.73 17.80
N TYR A 156 8.55 -6.23 17.62
CA TYR A 156 9.66 -5.52 17.00
C TYR A 156 10.07 -6.21 15.70
N SER A 157 9.83 -5.55 14.57
CA SER A 157 10.22 -6.06 13.24
C SER A 157 9.85 -7.54 13.02
N GLY A 158 8.57 -7.86 13.29
CA GLY A 158 8.01 -9.21 13.17
C GLY A 158 8.25 -10.12 14.38
N HIS A 159 9.21 -9.79 15.26
CA HIS A 159 9.48 -10.61 16.44
C HIS A 159 8.51 -10.28 17.58
N PRO A 160 7.72 -11.26 18.07
CA PRO A 160 6.87 -11.08 19.24
C PRO A 160 7.71 -11.08 20.51
N MET A 161 7.86 -9.92 21.12
CA MET A 161 8.62 -9.75 22.38
C MET A 161 7.91 -10.40 23.57
N GLY A 162 6.57 -10.44 23.55
CA GLY A 162 5.76 -11.07 24.58
C GLY A 162 4.49 -10.31 24.90
N LEU A 163 3.67 -10.92 25.76
CA LEU A 163 2.44 -10.35 26.32
C LEU A 163 2.76 -9.56 27.58
N PHE A 164 2.40 -8.28 27.54
CA PHE A 164 2.60 -7.38 28.69
C PHE A 164 1.25 -7.05 29.33
N PRO A 165 1.16 -6.95 30.66
CA PRO A 165 -0.04 -6.47 31.34
C PRO A 165 -0.50 -5.11 30.81
N SER A 166 -1.80 -4.97 30.59
CA SER A 166 -2.42 -3.78 30.02
C SER A 166 -3.86 -3.64 30.52
N HIS A 167 -4.75 -3.03 29.75
CA HIS A 167 -6.16 -2.88 30.07
C HIS A 167 -7.01 -2.98 28.79
N LYS A 168 -8.32 -3.20 28.96
CA LYS A 168 -9.25 -3.47 27.84
C LYS A 168 -9.28 -2.40 26.75
N GLU A 169 -8.95 -1.15 27.06
CA GLU A 169 -8.97 -0.04 26.10
C GLU A 169 -7.64 0.14 25.37
N ALA A 170 -6.55 -0.49 25.85
CA ALA A 170 -5.27 -0.44 25.19
C ALA A 170 -5.27 -1.32 23.93
N PRO A 171 -4.41 -1.03 22.95
CA PRO A 171 -4.22 -1.91 21.81
C PRO A 171 -3.81 -3.33 22.22
N ARG A 172 -4.42 -4.33 21.55
CA ARG A 172 -4.02 -5.74 21.73
C ARG A 172 -2.64 -6.02 21.18
N VAL A 173 -2.26 -5.30 20.12
CA VAL A 173 -0.92 -5.44 19.50
C VAL A 173 -0.37 -4.06 19.17
N VAL A 174 0.91 -3.86 19.47
CA VAL A 174 1.69 -2.70 19.04
C VAL A 174 2.88 -3.20 18.23
N VAL A 175 2.96 -2.76 16.97
CA VAL A 175 3.97 -3.18 16.01
C VAL A 175 4.88 -2.02 15.63
N THR A 176 6.20 -2.24 15.68
CA THR A 176 7.18 -1.36 15.05
C THR A 176 7.99 -2.15 14.02
N ASN A 177 8.10 -1.63 12.80
CA ASN A 177 8.90 -2.26 11.75
C ASN A 177 9.89 -1.27 11.17
N GLY A 178 11.14 -1.72 11.02
CA GLY A 178 12.15 -0.95 10.33
C GLY A 178 12.48 0.41 10.94
N MET A 179 12.27 0.60 12.23
CA MET A 179 12.53 1.87 12.92
C MET A 179 14.03 2.05 13.15
N MET A 180 14.75 2.30 12.03
CA MET A 180 16.19 2.50 12.01
C MET A 180 16.54 3.87 12.58
N ILE A 181 17.64 3.92 13.37
CA ILE A 181 18.17 5.18 13.90
C ILE A 181 18.73 6.00 12.73
N PRO A 182 18.44 7.32 12.64
CA PRO A 182 19.04 8.19 11.63
C PRO A 182 20.56 8.04 11.55
N ASN A 183 21.13 8.12 10.35
CA ASN A 183 22.52 7.82 9.99
C ASN A 183 22.90 6.33 9.91
N TYR A 184 22.04 5.42 10.38
CA TYR A 184 22.19 3.97 10.23
C TYR A 184 21.09 3.36 9.35
N SER A 185 20.42 4.17 8.51
CA SER A 185 19.28 3.79 7.68
C SER A 185 19.56 3.97 6.19
N LYS A 186 20.79 3.75 5.75
CA LYS A 186 21.15 3.68 4.33
C LYS A 186 20.68 2.36 3.73
N PRO A 187 20.50 2.25 2.39
CA PRO A 187 20.06 1.01 1.75
C PRO A 187 20.87 -0.23 2.16
N ASP A 188 22.20 -0.12 2.24
CA ASP A 188 23.07 -1.24 2.65
C ASP A 188 22.90 -1.61 4.12
N ASP A 189 22.61 -0.66 5.00
CA ASP A 189 22.30 -0.92 6.41
C ASP A 189 21.02 -1.75 6.54
N TRP A 190 19.98 -1.40 5.76
CA TRP A 190 18.73 -2.15 5.72
C TRP A 190 18.95 -3.60 5.28
N GLU A 191 19.64 -3.81 4.17
CA GLU A 191 19.93 -5.16 3.66
C GLU A 191 20.70 -5.98 4.70
N LYS A 192 21.71 -5.38 5.35
CA LYS A 192 22.51 -5.98 6.40
C LYS A 192 21.66 -6.37 7.62
N TYR A 193 20.94 -5.44 8.21
CA TYR A 193 20.16 -5.69 9.41
C TYR A 193 18.96 -6.62 9.16
N ASN A 194 18.41 -6.59 7.96
CA ASN A 194 17.40 -7.56 7.55
C ASN A 194 18.00 -8.98 7.42
N ALA A 195 19.20 -9.13 6.82
CA ALA A 195 19.89 -10.41 6.75
C ALA A 195 20.31 -10.95 8.13
N LEU A 196 20.64 -10.06 9.08
CA LEU A 196 20.89 -10.43 10.49
C LEU A 196 19.61 -10.88 11.24
N GLY A 197 18.42 -10.68 10.65
CA GLY A 197 17.15 -11.01 11.28
C GLY A 197 16.77 -10.09 12.45
N VAL A 198 17.23 -8.82 12.45
CA VAL A 198 16.97 -7.85 13.53
C VAL A 198 16.07 -6.69 13.08
N THR A 199 15.85 -6.53 11.80
CA THR A 199 14.87 -5.57 11.25
C THR A 199 14.05 -6.19 10.12
N GLN A 200 12.93 -5.56 9.82
CA GLN A 200 12.02 -5.96 8.76
C GLN A 200 11.56 -4.73 8.01
N TYR A 201 11.43 -4.85 6.69
CA TYR A 201 10.83 -3.82 5.87
C TYR A 201 9.31 -3.90 5.94
N GLY A 202 8.72 -3.12 6.83
CA GLY A 202 7.28 -3.02 7.03
C GLY A 202 6.63 -2.06 6.03
N GLN A 203 6.27 -2.54 4.87
CA GLN A 203 5.69 -1.71 3.83
C GLN A 203 4.19 -1.53 4.04
N MET A 204 3.77 -0.31 4.39
CA MET A 204 2.38 0.12 4.46
C MET A 204 1.46 -0.92 5.15
N THR A 205 0.31 -1.24 4.56
CA THR A 205 -0.69 -2.16 5.13
C THR A 205 -0.25 -3.62 5.26
N ALA A 206 0.80 -4.06 4.56
CA ALA A 206 1.36 -5.39 4.80
C ALA A 206 1.87 -5.53 6.24
N GLY A 207 2.62 -4.53 6.71
CA GLY A 207 3.19 -4.53 8.06
C GLY A 207 2.18 -4.33 9.18
N SER A 208 0.99 -3.79 8.90
CA SER A 208 -0.12 -3.65 9.85
C SER A 208 -1.19 -4.72 9.74
N TYR A 209 -0.99 -5.71 8.90
CA TYR A 209 -1.96 -6.78 8.63
C TYR A 209 -3.28 -6.29 7.98
N MET A 210 -3.34 -5.07 7.47
CA MET A 210 -4.56 -4.46 6.91
C MET A 210 -4.62 -4.46 5.38
N TYR A 211 -3.77 -5.24 4.69
CA TYR A 211 -3.89 -5.41 3.26
C TYR A 211 -5.13 -6.25 2.91
N ILE A 212 -5.97 -5.72 2.05
CA ILE A 212 -7.25 -6.33 1.65
C ILE A 212 -7.28 -6.77 0.18
N GLY A 213 -6.11 -6.98 -0.40
CA GLY A 213 -5.98 -7.29 -1.81
C GLY A 213 -5.91 -6.04 -2.70
N PRO A 214 -5.98 -6.22 -4.02
CA PRO A 214 -5.69 -5.17 -5.00
C PRO A 214 -6.75 -4.07 -5.09
N GLN A 215 -7.93 -4.23 -4.51
CA GLN A 215 -9.01 -3.25 -4.62
C GLN A 215 -8.63 -1.86 -4.06
N GLY A 216 -7.73 -1.80 -3.07
CA GLY A 216 -7.25 -0.52 -2.54
C GLY A 216 -6.55 0.33 -3.59
N ILE A 217 -5.69 -0.30 -4.39
CA ILE A 217 -4.98 0.38 -5.49
C ILE A 217 -5.92 0.69 -6.64
N VAL A 218 -6.83 -0.21 -7.00
CA VAL A 218 -7.84 0.05 -8.05
C VAL A 218 -8.67 1.28 -7.68
N HIS A 219 -9.13 1.37 -6.43
CA HIS A 219 -9.89 2.53 -5.95
C HIS A 219 -9.06 3.81 -6.01
N GLY A 220 -7.89 3.84 -5.39
CA GLY A 220 -7.02 5.01 -5.37
C GLY A 220 -6.64 5.49 -6.77
N THR A 221 -6.34 4.56 -7.70
CA THR A 221 -6.06 4.90 -9.09
C THR A 221 -7.29 5.44 -9.81
N THR A 222 -8.48 4.86 -9.59
CA THR A 222 -9.74 5.37 -10.16
C THR A 222 -9.98 6.82 -9.74
N ILE A 223 -9.87 7.12 -8.44
CA ILE A 223 -10.05 8.50 -7.93
C ILE A 223 -8.97 9.43 -8.48
N THR A 224 -7.72 8.97 -8.58
CA THR A 224 -6.63 9.76 -9.18
C THR A 224 -6.92 10.10 -10.64
N VAL A 225 -7.32 9.12 -11.46
CA VAL A 225 -7.64 9.32 -12.89
C VAL A 225 -8.83 10.26 -13.07
N LEU A 226 -9.91 10.08 -12.32
CA LEU A 226 -11.07 10.98 -12.35
C LEU A 226 -10.69 12.42 -12.03
N ASN A 227 -9.91 12.62 -10.97
CA ASN A 227 -9.46 13.95 -10.56
C ASN A 227 -8.44 14.56 -11.54
N ALA A 228 -7.55 13.75 -12.14
CA ALA A 228 -6.63 14.20 -13.18
C ALA A 228 -7.37 14.74 -14.41
N PHE A 229 -8.40 14.01 -14.88
CA PHE A 229 -9.25 14.50 -15.98
C PHE A 229 -10.00 15.79 -15.63
N ARG A 230 -10.51 15.91 -14.39
CA ARG A 230 -11.15 17.17 -13.91
C ARG A 230 -10.18 18.33 -13.90
N LYS A 231 -8.96 18.08 -13.42
CA LYS A 231 -7.92 19.11 -13.37
C LYS A 231 -7.59 19.70 -14.74
N ILE A 232 -7.60 18.90 -15.78
CA ILE A 232 -7.41 19.38 -17.16
C ILE A 232 -8.72 19.80 -17.87
N GLY A 233 -9.84 19.83 -17.15
CA GLY A 233 -11.15 20.26 -17.68
C GLY A 233 -11.73 19.32 -18.74
N LYS A 234 -11.41 18.02 -18.68
CA LYS A 234 -11.88 17.02 -19.66
C LYS A 234 -12.70 15.90 -19.03
N SER A 235 -13.58 15.29 -19.85
CA SER A 235 -14.24 14.03 -19.51
C SER A 235 -13.26 12.86 -19.71
N PRO A 236 -13.30 11.84 -18.87
CA PRO A 236 -12.57 10.60 -19.13
C PRO A 236 -13.00 9.89 -20.42
N LYS A 237 -14.28 10.02 -20.81
CA LYS A 237 -14.86 9.32 -21.97
C LYS A 237 -14.18 9.70 -23.28
N GLY A 238 -13.49 8.74 -23.90
CA GLY A 238 -12.67 8.95 -25.10
C GLY A 238 -11.32 9.62 -24.82
N GLY A 239 -11.01 9.94 -23.56
CA GLY A 239 -9.71 10.44 -23.14
C GLY A 239 -8.69 9.32 -23.03
N ILE A 240 -7.42 9.63 -23.31
CA ILE A 240 -6.32 8.66 -23.31
C ILE A 240 -5.47 8.81 -22.05
N PHE A 241 -5.34 7.71 -21.32
CA PHE A 241 -4.41 7.53 -20.21
C PHE A 241 -3.30 6.53 -20.58
N VAL A 242 -2.03 6.97 -20.54
CA VAL A 242 -0.87 6.12 -20.79
C VAL A 242 -0.10 5.92 -19.49
N THR A 243 0.22 4.66 -19.21
CA THR A 243 0.98 4.25 -18.02
C THR A 243 1.74 2.94 -18.28
N SER A 244 2.40 2.41 -17.25
CA SER A 244 3.22 1.19 -17.38
C SER A 244 3.19 0.32 -16.14
N GLY A 245 3.54 -0.94 -16.34
CA GLY A 245 3.61 -1.96 -15.31
C GLY A 245 2.27 -2.71 -15.12
N LEU A 246 2.35 -4.06 -15.16
CA LEU A 246 1.22 -4.97 -14.88
C LEU A 246 1.55 -5.96 -13.75
N GLY A 247 2.49 -5.58 -12.90
CA GLY A 247 2.87 -6.32 -11.69
C GLY A 247 1.78 -6.39 -10.62
N GLY A 248 2.17 -6.69 -9.39
CA GLY A 248 1.25 -6.83 -8.27
C GLY A 248 0.43 -5.57 -7.99
N MET A 249 1.11 -4.43 -7.91
CA MET A 249 0.51 -3.12 -7.63
C MET A 249 0.04 -2.43 -8.92
N SER A 250 0.94 -2.27 -9.87
CA SER A 250 0.70 -1.56 -11.13
C SER A 250 -0.40 -2.19 -11.99
N GLY A 251 -0.60 -3.49 -11.90
CA GLY A 251 -1.66 -4.21 -12.63
C GLY A 251 -3.09 -3.73 -12.33
N ALA A 252 -3.28 -2.90 -11.32
CA ALA A 252 -4.56 -2.27 -11.02
C ALA A 252 -4.95 -1.15 -12.00
N GLN A 253 -3.99 -0.53 -12.69
CA GLN A 253 -4.22 0.67 -13.49
C GLN A 253 -5.20 0.47 -14.67
N PRO A 254 -5.10 -0.61 -15.48
CA PRO A 254 -6.05 -0.83 -16.57
C PRO A 254 -7.49 -0.96 -16.07
N LYS A 255 -7.69 -1.70 -14.96
CA LYS A 255 -9.01 -1.86 -14.34
C LYS A 255 -9.55 -0.54 -13.81
N ALA A 256 -8.69 0.27 -13.18
CA ALA A 256 -9.06 1.59 -12.69
C ALA A 256 -9.45 2.54 -13.84
N GLY A 257 -8.73 2.51 -14.94
CA GLY A 257 -9.06 3.29 -16.14
C GLY A 257 -10.40 2.90 -16.75
N ASN A 258 -10.72 1.60 -16.78
CA ASN A 258 -12.05 1.13 -17.21
C ASN A 258 -13.15 1.64 -16.28
N ILE A 259 -12.96 1.58 -14.96
CA ILE A 259 -13.93 2.10 -13.99
C ILE A 259 -14.07 3.63 -14.13
N ALA A 260 -12.99 4.34 -14.37
CA ALA A 260 -13.01 5.79 -14.63
C ALA A 260 -13.63 6.16 -15.99
N GLY A 261 -13.70 5.23 -16.95
CA GLY A 261 -14.36 5.41 -18.23
C GLY A 261 -13.45 5.95 -19.34
N CYS A 262 -12.13 5.75 -19.29
CA CYS A 262 -11.18 6.22 -20.29
C CYS A 262 -10.57 5.09 -21.14
N ILE A 263 -9.81 5.46 -22.17
CA ILE A 263 -8.96 4.55 -22.94
C ILE A 263 -7.63 4.47 -22.20
N THR A 264 -7.28 3.29 -21.70
CA THR A 264 -6.05 3.09 -20.91
C THR A 264 -5.07 2.22 -21.66
N ILE A 265 -3.86 2.73 -21.88
CA ILE A 265 -2.75 1.96 -22.43
C ILE A 265 -1.75 1.70 -21.29
N CYS A 266 -1.50 0.44 -21.01
CA CYS A 266 -0.55 0.02 -19.99
C CYS A 266 0.54 -0.88 -20.60
N ALA A 267 1.76 -0.37 -20.67
CA ALA A 267 2.89 -1.14 -21.23
C ALA A 267 3.51 -2.07 -20.18
N GLU A 268 3.87 -3.28 -20.60
CA GLU A 268 4.51 -4.28 -19.75
C GLU A 268 5.42 -5.19 -20.58
N VAL A 269 6.68 -5.31 -20.18
CA VAL A 269 7.67 -6.16 -20.87
C VAL A 269 7.51 -7.64 -20.52
N ASN A 270 6.97 -7.94 -19.34
CA ASN A 270 6.80 -9.31 -18.86
C ASN A 270 5.52 -9.95 -19.42
N LYS A 271 5.69 -10.83 -20.41
CA LYS A 271 4.60 -11.54 -21.06
C LYS A 271 3.67 -12.27 -20.09
N LYS A 272 4.24 -12.89 -19.03
CA LYS A 272 3.45 -13.60 -18.02
C LYS A 272 2.53 -12.64 -17.25
N ALA A 273 3.02 -11.45 -16.88
CA ALA A 273 2.22 -10.43 -16.21
C ALA A 273 1.06 -9.94 -17.10
N VAL A 274 1.32 -9.65 -18.38
CA VAL A 274 0.31 -9.27 -19.38
C VAL A 274 -0.80 -10.31 -19.46
N HIS A 275 -0.46 -11.58 -19.70
CA HIS A 275 -1.45 -12.65 -19.81
C HIS A 275 -2.21 -12.91 -18.50
N THR A 276 -1.54 -12.78 -17.36
CA THR A 276 -2.18 -12.95 -16.05
C THR A 276 -3.28 -11.90 -15.86
N ARG A 277 -2.99 -10.62 -16.12
CA ARG A 277 -4.00 -9.54 -15.96
C ARG A 277 -5.13 -9.64 -16.98
N HIS A 278 -4.84 -10.06 -18.20
CA HIS A 278 -5.88 -10.30 -19.20
C HIS A 278 -6.79 -11.47 -18.79
N SER A 279 -6.23 -12.60 -18.35
CA SER A 279 -7.03 -13.75 -17.91
C SER A 279 -7.87 -13.47 -16.66
N GLN A 280 -7.44 -12.52 -15.82
CA GLN A 280 -8.20 -12.03 -14.67
C GLN A 280 -9.31 -11.03 -15.04
N GLY A 281 -9.42 -10.63 -16.32
CA GLY A 281 -10.38 -9.61 -16.77
C GLY A 281 -10.04 -8.19 -16.28
N TRP A 282 -8.76 -7.91 -16.06
CA TRP A 282 -8.27 -6.60 -15.64
C TRP A 282 -7.78 -5.76 -16.82
N VAL A 283 -7.46 -6.42 -17.92
CA VAL A 283 -7.10 -5.86 -19.22
C VAL A 283 -8.02 -6.46 -20.26
N ASP A 284 -8.57 -5.65 -21.14
CA ASP A 284 -9.52 -6.09 -22.17
C ASP A 284 -8.80 -6.66 -23.39
N GLU A 285 -7.69 -6.03 -23.83
CA GLU A 285 -6.99 -6.37 -25.05
C GLU A 285 -5.48 -6.43 -24.86
N ILE A 286 -4.79 -7.29 -25.64
CA ILE A 286 -3.33 -7.38 -25.69
C ILE A 286 -2.87 -7.03 -27.10
N ILE A 287 -1.89 -6.11 -27.21
CA ILE A 287 -1.24 -5.73 -28.46
C ILE A 287 0.29 -5.77 -28.27
N ASP A 288 1.02 -6.26 -29.23
CA ASP A 288 2.48 -6.49 -29.18
C ASP A 288 3.27 -5.71 -30.24
N ASN A 289 2.60 -4.82 -30.99
CA ASN A 289 3.30 -3.95 -31.95
C ASN A 289 2.67 -2.55 -32.00
N THR A 290 3.50 -1.54 -32.18
CA THR A 290 3.12 -0.13 -32.13
C THR A 290 2.16 0.29 -33.23
N THR A 291 2.27 -0.26 -34.46
CA THR A 291 1.39 0.08 -35.58
C THR A 291 -0.06 -0.35 -35.31
N ALA A 292 -0.24 -1.57 -34.80
CA ALA A 292 -1.57 -2.06 -34.43
C ALA A 292 -2.13 -1.27 -33.22
N LEU A 293 -1.27 -0.93 -32.25
CA LEU A 293 -1.66 -0.12 -31.09
C LEU A 293 -2.14 1.25 -31.53
N VAL A 294 -1.40 1.95 -32.38
CA VAL A 294 -1.77 3.27 -32.93
C VAL A 294 -3.13 3.20 -33.61
N THR A 295 -3.32 2.23 -34.51
CA THR A 295 -4.60 2.05 -35.24
C THR A 295 -5.76 1.79 -34.29
N ARG A 296 -5.55 0.91 -33.29
CA ARG A 296 -6.59 0.54 -32.31
C ARG A 296 -6.99 1.71 -31.41
N VAL A 297 -6.00 2.48 -30.95
CA VAL A 297 -6.22 3.64 -30.09
C VAL A 297 -6.97 4.76 -30.84
N GLN A 298 -6.60 5.02 -32.12
CA GLN A 298 -7.33 5.98 -32.95
C GLN A 298 -8.78 5.57 -33.14
N GLN A 299 -9.07 4.29 -33.36
CA GLN A 299 -10.44 3.79 -33.45
C GLN A 299 -11.20 3.96 -32.13
N ALA A 300 -10.60 3.54 -31.01
CA ALA A 300 -11.22 3.69 -29.69
C ALA A 300 -11.55 5.17 -29.36
N GLN A 301 -10.67 6.09 -29.77
CA GLN A 301 -10.86 7.52 -29.55
C GLN A 301 -12.02 8.08 -30.40
N LEU A 302 -12.12 7.65 -31.66
CA LEU A 302 -13.24 8.02 -32.54
C LEU A 302 -14.58 7.54 -31.97
N ASP A 303 -14.64 6.33 -31.49
CA ASP A 303 -15.84 5.70 -30.94
C ASP A 303 -16.10 6.09 -29.48
N LYS A 304 -15.19 6.82 -28.85
CA LYS A 304 -15.23 7.19 -27.43
C LYS A 304 -15.44 5.99 -26.52
N GLU A 305 -14.71 4.92 -26.82
CA GLU A 305 -14.77 3.68 -26.06
C GLU A 305 -14.21 3.85 -24.64
N THR A 306 -14.59 2.92 -23.79
CA THR A 306 -13.91 2.63 -22.53
C THR A 306 -13.23 1.28 -22.72
N VAL A 307 -11.91 1.25 -22.78
CA VAL A 307 -11.13 0.05 -23.06
C VAL A 307 -9.74 0.13 -22.41
N SER A 308 -9.26 -0.98 -21.91
CA SER A 308 -7.89 -1.12 -21.43
C SER A 308 -7.08 -2.02 -22.34
N ILE A 309 -5.93 -1.53 -22.77
CA ILE A 309 -5.02 -2.20 -23.70
C ILE A 309 -3.68 -2.43 -23.01
N ALA A 310 -3.28 -3.68 -22.83
CA ALA A 310 -1.90 -4.03 -22.49
C ALA A 310 -1.04 -3.98 -23.73
N TYR A 311 -0.03 -3.13 -23.74
CA TYR A 311 1.01 -3.18 -24.75
C TYR A 311 2.13 -4.10 -24.24
N HIS A 312 2.34 -5.26 -24.90
CA HIS A 312 3.44 -6.15 -24.57
C HIS A 312 4.74 -5.64 -25.19
N GLY A 313 5.44 -4.79 -24.46
CA GLY A 313 6.67 -4.13 -24.89
C GLY A 313 7.09 -3.05 -23.90
N ASN A 314 8.13 -2.30 -24.27
CA ASN A 314 8.63 -1.22 -23.44
C ASN A 314 7.72 0.02 -23.56
N VAL A 315 7.47 0.69 -22.45
CA VAL A 315 6.60 1.89 -22.42
C VAL A 315 7.15 3.03 -23.29
N VAL A 316 8.45 3.14 -23.46
CA VAL A 316 9.09 4.15 -24.29
C VAL A 316 8.61 4.02 -25.75
N GLU A 317 8.44 2.80 -26.25
CA GLU A 317 7.91 2.55 -27.61
C GLU A 317 6.50 3.14 -27.78
N VAL A 318 5.66 3.06 -26.76
CA VAL A 318 4.31 3.65 -26.78
C VAL A 318 4.37 5.18 -26.86
N TRP A 319 5.16 5.80 -25.97
CA TRP A 319 5.30 7.27 -25.94
C TRP A 319 5.89 7.80 -27.26
N GLU A 320 6.93 7.16 -27.79
CA GLU A 320 7.58 7.55 -29.05
C GLU A 320 6.62 7.38 -30.24
N ALA A 321 5.96 6.20 -30.38
CA ALA A 321 5.02 5.94 -31.48
C ALA A 321 3.83 6.91 -31.45
N PHE A 322 3.29 7.23 -30.29
CA PHE A 322 2.20 8.20 -30.18
C PHE A 322 2.65 9.61 -30.55
N ASN A 323 3.91 9.95 -30.26
CA ASN A 323 4.48 11.24 -30.67
C ASN A 323 4.66 11.31 -32.20
N GLU A 324 5.18 10.26 -32.83
CA GLU A 324 5.37 10.15 -34.29
C GLU A 324 4.03 10.23 -35.06
N HIS A 325 3.01 9.56 -34.53
CA HIS A 325 1.68 9.52 -35.16
C HIS A 325 0.72 10.63 -34.69
N ASN A 326 1.23 11.60 -33.93
CA ASN A 326 0.45 12.74 -33.38
C ASN A 326 -0.80 12.33 -32.61
N ILE A 327 -0.74 11.19 -31.90
CA ILE A 327 -1.80 10.81 -30.95
C ILE A 327 -1.65 11.68 -29.71
N LYS A 328 -2.70 12.41 -29.38
CA LYS A 328 -2.72 13.25 -28.18
C LYS A 328 -3.04 12.42 -26.96
N ILE A 329 -2.07 12.26 -26.07
CA ILE A 329 -2.27 11.70 -24.74
C ILE A 329 -2.86 12.79 -23.85
N ASP A 330 -3.94 12.51 -23.12
CA ASP A 330 -4.55 13.47 -22.21
C ASP A 330 -3.85 13.47 -20.85
N ILE A 331 -3.72 12.31 -20.24
CA ILE A 331 -2.99 12.12 -18.96
C ILE A 331 -1.99 10.99 -19.08
N GLY A 332 -0.88 11.11 -18.38
CA GLY A 332 0.18 10.09 -18.35
C GLY A 332 0.83 9.95 -16.99
N SER A 333 1.31 8.74 -16.72
CA SER A 333 2.11 8.43 -15.54
C SER A 333 3.00 7.21 -15.79
N ASP A 334 3.84 6.88 -14.81
CA ASP A 334 4.60 5.63 -14.79
C ASP A 334 4.42 4.94 -13.43
N GLN A 335 4.18 3.63 -13.43
CA GLN A 335 4.04 2.85 -12.19
C GLN A 335 4.95 1.62 -12.17
N THR A 336 6.03 1.63 -12.93
CA THR A 336 7.11 0.65 -12.76
C THR A 336 7.79 0.82 -11.40
N SER A 337 8.42 -0.25 -10.90
CA SER A 337 9.00 -0.25 -9.55
C SER A 337 10.35 0.45 -9.48
N LEU A 338 10.41 1.73 -9.85
CA LEU A 338 11.65 2.53 -9.92
C LEU A 338 12.27 2.87 -8.56
N HIS A 339 11.61 2.59 -7.44
CA HIS A 339 12.27 2.54 -6.13
C HIS A 339 13.29 1.39 -6.02
N ASN A 340 13.27 0.45 -6.97
CA ASN A 340 14.24 -0.67 -7.05
C ASN A 340 14.65 -0.95 -8.51
N PRO A 341 15.18 0.02 -9.27
CA PRO A 341 15.44 -0.12 -10.70
C PRO A 341 16.50 -1.17 -11.03
N TRP A 342 17.45 -1.37 -10.11
CA TRP A 342 18.63 -2.23 -10.32
C TRP A 342 18.37 -3.72 -10.04
N ALA A 343 17.18 -4.08 -9.58
CA ALA A 343 16.79 -5.47 -9.28
C ALA A 343 15.49 -5.85 -10.01
N GLY A 344 15.36 -5.45 -11.28
CA GLY A 344 14.22 -5.79 -12.13
C GLY A 344 12.98 -4.91 -11.93
N GLY A 345 13.14 -3.77 -11.29
CA GLY A 345 12.06 -2.78 -11.15
C GLY A 345 11.78 -1.99 -12.43
N TYR A 346 12.77 -1.89 -13.33
CA TYR A 346 12.67 -1.24 -14.62
C TYR A 346 13.56 -1.95 -15.65
N TYR A 347 13.02 -2.27 -16.82
CA TYR A 347 13.72 -3.02 -17.86
C TYR A 347 14.18 -2.10 -19.00
N PRO A 348 15.44 -2.24 -19.45
CA PRO A 348 15.97 -1.42 -20.53
C PRO A 348 15.36 -1.76 -21.88
N MET A 349 15.25 -0.76 -22.77
CA MET A 349 14.83 -0.96 -24.15
C MET A 349 15.84 -1.80 -24.95
N GLY A 350 15.33 -2.55 -25.94
CA GLY A 350 16.14 -3.33 -26.88
C GLY A 350 16.58 -4.69 -26.36
N TYR A 351 16.12 -5.08 -25.19
CA TYR A 351 16.40 -6.38 -24.57
C TYR A 351 15.10 -7.10 -24.21
N THR A 352 15.09 -8.41 -24.33
CA THR A 352 14.06 -9.26 -23.75
C THR A 352 14.19 -9.28 -22.23
N VAL A 353 13.14 -9.73 -21.54
CA VAL A 353 13.19 -9.88 -20.06
C VAL A 353 14.30 -10.87 -19.65
N GLU A 354 14.46 -11.95 -20.42
CA GLU A 354 15.48 -12.98 -20.19
C GLU A 354 16.89 -12.41 -20.36
N GLU A 355 17.16 -11.67 -21.43
CA GLU A 355 18.45 -11.02 -21.68
C GLU A 355 18.77 -9.98 -20.61
N ALA A 356 17.80 -9.15 -20.24
CA ALA A 356 17.97 -8.16 -19.19
C ALA A 356 18.22 -8.80 -17.80
N ASN A 357 17.56 -9.92 -17.50
CA ASN A 357 17.82 -10.70 -16.29
C ASN A 357 19.22 -11.32 -16.28
N ASP A 358 19.69 -11.80 -17.41
CA ASP A 358 21.06 -12.31 -17.55
C ASP A 358 22.09 -11.21 -17.37
N MET A 359 21.90 -10.05 -17.99
CA MET A 359 22.73 -8.86 -17.79
C MET A 359 22.75 -8.42 -16.32
N MET A 360 21.60 -8.38 -15.67
CA MET A 360 21.48 -8.01 -14.26
C MET A 360 22.26 -8.96 -13.33
N ALA A 361 22.35 -10.23 -13.70
CA ALA A 361 23.09 -11.25 -12.95
C ALA A 361 24.59 -11.26 -13.25
N ASN A 362 24.99 -11.08 -14.51
CA ASN A 362 26.34 -11.36 -15.01
C ASN A 362 27.10 -10.12 -15.52
N ASP A 363 26.40 -9.03 -15.87
CA ASP A 363 27.00 -7.76 -16.35
C ASP A 363 26.22 -6.55 -15.80
N VAL A 364 26.33 -6.37 -14.49
CA VAL A 364 25.55 -5.37 -13.73
C VAL A 364 25.77 -3.94 -14.23
N GLU A 365 26.99 -3.60 -14.63
CA GLU A 365 27.29 -2.24 -15.10
C GLU A 365 26.65 -1.96 -16.46
N HIS A 366 26.66 -2.90 -17.37
CA HIS A 366 25.96 -2.77 -18.64
C HIS A 366 24.45 -2.68 -18.46
N PHE A 367 23.89 -3.49 -17.57
CA PHE A 367 22.48 -3.40 -17.20
C PHE A 367 22.11 -1.98 -16.69
N ARG A 368 22.91 -1.44 -15.76
CA ARG A 368 22.67 -0.11 -15.18
C ARG A 368 22.73 1.00 -16.23
N GLU A 369 23.75 0.98 -17.10
CA GLU A 369 23.88 2.00 -18.16
C GLU A 369 22.74 1.91 -19.18
N SER A 370 22.28 0.69 -19.51
CA SER A 370 21.13 0.47 -20.40
C SER A 370 19.83 0.98 -19.77
N VAL A 371 19.62 0.79 -18.47
CA VAL A 371 18.48 1.35 -17.73
C VAL A 371 18.53 2.87 -17.72
N LYS A 372 19.68 3.49 -17.41
CA LYS A 372 19.84 4.96 -17.42
C LYS A 372 19.53 5.56 -18.81
N THR A 373 20.05 4.94 -19.86
CA THR A 373 19.79 5.37 -21.23
C THR A 373 18.30 5.29 -21.56
N THR A 374 17.62 4.24 -21.13
CA THR A 374 16.18 4.07 -21.33
C THR A 374 15.38 5.09 -20.55
N LEU A 375 15.74 5.39 -19.30
CA LEU A 375 15.09 6.43 -18.49
C LEU A 375 15.22 7.82 -19.14
N CYS A 376 16.41 8.15 -19.70
CA CYS A 376 16.59 9.40 -20.43
C CYS A 376 15.69 9.47 -21.68
N ARG A 377 15.55 8.37 -22.45
CA ARG A 377 14.63 8.31 -23.61
C ARG A 377 13.17 8.43 -23.18
N HIS A 378 12.77 7.74 -22.11
CA HIS A 378 11.42 7.80 -21.58
C HIS A 378 11.07 9.24 -21.18
N ALA A 379 11.92 9.89 -20.40
CA ALA A 379 11.74 11.27 -20.00
C ALA A 379 11.67 12.23 -21.19
N ALA A 380 12.53 12.06 -22.21
CA ALA A 380 12.48 12.87 -23.41
C ALA A 380 11.17 12.71 -24.19
N ALA A 381 10.65 11.49 -24.30
CA ALA A 381 9.37 11.22 -24.95
C ALA A 381 8.20 11.82 -24.17
N VAL A 382 8.22 11.74 -22.84
CA VAL A 382 7.23 12.41 -21.96
C VAL A 382 7.30 13.94 -22.15
N ASN A 383 8.51 14.53 -22.14
CA ASN A 383 8.68 15.98 -22.36
C ASN A 383 8.06 16.42 -23.68
N ALA A 384 8.29 15.69 -24.78
CA ALA A 384 7.71 16.00 -26.10
C ALA A 384 6.17 15.95 -26.13
N HIS A 385 5.54 15.09 -25.32
CA HIS A 385 4.09 15.05 -25.18
C HIS A 385 3.54 16.16 -24.27
N THR A 386 4.26 16.49 -23.19
CA THR A 386 3.83 17.56 -22.28
C THR A 386 3.88 18.94 -22.95
N GLU A 387 4.85 19.17 -23.84
CA GLU A 387 4.91 20.36 -24.71
C GLU A 387 3.66 20.50 -25.60
N LYS A 388 3.01 19.38 -25.94
CA LYS A 388 1.75 19.32 -26.71
C LYS A 388 0.50 19.34 -25.81
N GLY A 389 0.67 19.49 -24.48
CA GLY A 389 -0.40 19.63 -23.50
C GLY A 389 -0.89 18.33 -22.87
N THR A 390 -0.08 17.30 -22.84
CA THR A 390 -0.30 16.13 -21.98
C THR A 390 -0.06 16.50 -20.52
N TYR A 391 -0.95 16.11 -19.63
CA TYR A 391 -0.74 16.23 -18.19
C TYR A 391 -0.06 14.97 -17.67
N PHE A 392 1.21 15.09 -17.29
CA PHE A 392 2.01 14.01 -16.71
C PHE A 392 2.18 14.19 -15.20
N PHE A 393 2.09 13.11 -14.44
CA PHE A 393 2.35 13.07 -13.00
C PHE A 393 3.12 11.80 -12.60
N ASP A 394 4.04 11.94 -11.65
CA ASP A 394 4.73 10.80 -11.04
C ASP A 394 3.75 10.08 -10.09
N TYR A 395 3.61 8.76 -10.25
CA TYR A 395 2.69 7.97 -9.42
C TYR A 395 3.29 7.59 -8.04
N GLY A 396 4.43 8.16 -7.67
CA GLY A 396 5.09 7.91 -6.40
C GLY A 396 5.98 6.66 -6.36
N ASN A 397 6.42 6.20 -7.54
CA ASN A 397 7.33 5.06 -7.70
C ASN A 397 8.75 5.48 -8.10
N ALA A 398 9.10 6.74 -7.83
CA ALA A 398 10.42 7.32 -8.05
C ALA A 398 10.83 7.47 -9.53
N PHE A 399 9.88 7.57 -10.48
CA PHE A 399 10.21 7.78 -11.89
C PHE A 399 11.03 9.06 -12.12
N LEU A 400 10.57 10.19 -11.58
CA LEU A 400 11.27 11.47 -11.74
C LEU A 400 12.62 11.48 -11.02
N LEU A 401 12.68 10.90 -9.81
CA LEU A 401 13.91 10.81 -9.04
C LEU A 401 14.97 9.98 -9.75
N GLU A 402 14.65 8.80 -10.24
CA GLU A 402 15.60 7.92 -10.92
C GLU A 402 15.95 8.44 -12.33
N SER A 403 15.01 9.08 -13.02
CA SER A 403 15.28 9.77 -14.29
C SER A 403 16.26 10.94 -14.08
N SER A 404 16.09 11.73 -13.02
CA SER A 404 17.04 12.78 -12.65
C SER A 404 18.43 12.22 -12.33
N ARG A 405 18.50 11.14 -11.55
CA ARG A 405 19.75 10.43 -11.24
C ARG A 405 20.44 9.85 -12.49
N ALA A 406 19.65 9.47 -13.50
CA ALA A 406 20.15 9.03 -14.79
C ALA A 406 20.64 10.18 -15.69
N GLY A 407 20.40 11.43 -15.33
CA GLY A 407 20.78 12.62 -16.10
C GLY A 407 19.72 13.11 -17.08
N ALA A 408 18.47 12.64 -16.96
CA ALA A 408 17.36 13.10 -17.80
C ALA A 408 16.93 14.53 -17.44
N ASP A 409 16.39 15.25 -18.41
CA ASP A 409 15.87 16.60 -18.27
C ASP A 409 14.46 16.60 -17.64
N VAL A 410 14.39 16.37 -16.34
CA VAL A 410 13.16 16.33 -15.54
C VAL A 410 13.15 17.29 -14.35
N LEU A 411 14.22 18.08 -14.16
CA LEU A 411 14.27 19.10 -13.12
C LEU A 411 13.68 20.43 -13.64
N ALA A 412 13.02 21.16 -12.77
CA ALA A 412 12.59 22.53 -13.01
C ALA A 412 13.78 23.50 -13.11
N GLU A 413 13.54 24.73 -13.50
CA GLU A 413 14.59 25.75 -13.69
C GLU A 413 15.44 26.02 -12.44
N ASN A 414 14.87 25.79 -11.23
CA ASN A 414 15.60 25.94 -9.97
C ASN A 414 16.59 24.78 -9.68
N GLY A 415 16.59 23.72 -10.50
CA GLY A 415 17.47 22.56 -10.36
C GLY A 415 17.23 21.69 -9.12
N ILE A 416 16.14 21.90 -8.39
CA ILE A 416 15.78 21.21 -7.15
C ILE A 416 14.45 20.48 -7.30
N ASP A 417 13.43 21.20 -7.74
CA ASP A 417 12.10 20.62 -7.94
C ASP A 417 12.00 19.91 -9.29
N PHE A 418 11.01 19.03 -9.42
CA PHE A 418 10.73 18.35 -10.69
C PHE A 418 9.84 19.21 -11.59
N LYS A 419 9.98 19.02 -12.91
CA LYS A 419 9.09 19.64 -13.93
C LYS A 419 7.64 19.19 -13.78
N TYR A 420 7.43 17.97 -13.30
CA TYR A 420 6.12 17.37 -13.16
C TYR A 420 5.82 17.09 -11.70
N PRO A 421 4.57 17.26 -11.26
CA PRO A 421 4.18 16.96 -9.89
C PRO A 421 4.10 15.45 -9.65
N SER A 422 4.15 15.04 -8.37
CA SER A 422 3.64 13.74 -7.98
C SER A 422 2.09 13.76 -7.96
N TYR A 423 1.47 12.58 -8.09
CA TYR A 423 0.00 12.47 -8.03
C TYR A 423 -0.59 12.99 -6.71
N VAL A 424 0.13 12.87 -5.59
CA VAL A 424 -0.33 13.44 -4.32
C VAL A 424 -0.14 14.94 -4.29
N GLN A 425 0.98 15.45 -4.80
CA GLN A 425 1.27 16.89 -4.76
C GLN A 425 0.19 17.72 -5.43
N ASP A 426 -0.35 17.26 -6.53
CA ASP A 426 -1.19 18.07 -7.43
C ASP A 426 -2.61 17.54 -7.63
N ILE A 427 -2.87 16.28 -7.27
CA ILE A 427 -4.18 15.64 -7.43
C ILE A 427 -4.74 15.22 -6.07
N MET A 428 -4.16 14.17 -5.45
CA MET A 428 -4.75 13.58 -4.26
C MET A 428 -4.63 14.48 -3.03
N GLY A 429 -3.53 15.21 -2.89
CA GLY A 429 -3.34 16.18 -1.80
C GLY A 429 -4.42 17.25 -1.81
N PRO A 430 -4.42 18.14 -2.83
CA PRO A 430 -5.34 19.29 -2.87
C PRO A 430 -6.80 18.94 -3.15
N MET A 431 -7.10 17.78 -3.75
CA MET A 431 -8.49 17.42 -4.11
C MET A 431 -9.12 16.38 -3.17
N CYS A 432 -8.32 15.67 -2.36
CA CYS A 432 -8.82 14.65 -1.44
C CYS A 432 -8.27 14.85 -0.01
N PHE A 433 -6.96 14.69 0.21
CA PHE A 433 -6.38 14.65 1.56
C PHE A 433 -6.53 15.95 2.34
N ASP A 434 -6.40 17.10 1.68
CA ASP A 434 -6.59 18.41 2.33
C ASP A 434 -8.03 18.58 2.84
N TYR A 435 -9.00 17.93 2.20
CA TYR A 435 -10.39 17.89 2.66
C TYR A 435 -10.71 16.71 3.61
N GLY A 436 -9.70 15.91 3.96
CA GLY A 436 -9.86 14.77 4.84
C GLY A 436 -10.29 13.46 4.16
N PHE A 437 -10.50 13.47 2.85
CA PHE A 437 -10.88 12.27 2.09
C PHE A 437 -9.66 11.38 1.87
N GLY A 438 -9.69 10.22 2.49
CA GLY A 438 -8.66 9.19 2.36
C GLY A 438 -9.24 7.78 2.51
N PRO A 439 -8.41 6.77 2.27
CA PRO A 439 -8.86 5.38 2.19
C PRO A 439 -9.36 4.86 3.55
N PHE A 440 -10.62 4.49 3.59
CA PHE A 440 -11.28 3.82 4.69
C PHE A 440 -11.65 2.38 4.27
N ARG A 441 -11.27 1.40 5.07
CA ARG A 441 -11.42 -0.03 4.78
C ARG A 441 -12.23 -0.74 5.84
N TRP A 442 -12.96 -1.80 5.40
CA TRP A 442 -13.57 -2.73 6.33
C TRP A 442 -13.49 -4.16 5.83
N VAL A 443 -13.51 -5.09 6.76
CA VAL A 443 -13.51 -6.53 6.52
C VAL A 443 -14.65 -7.17 7.32
N CYS A 444 -15.50 -7.93 6.64
CA CYS A 444 -16.55 -8.73 7.27
C CYS A 444 -15.94 -10.00 7.84
N ALA A 445 -15.77 -10.07 9.16
CA ALA A 445 -15.06 -11.16 9.83
C ALA A 445 -15.80 -12.52 9.80
N SER A 446 -17.08 -12.52 9.41
CA SER A 446 -17.85 -13.74 9.16
C SER A 446 -17.41 -14.48 7.89
N GLY A 447 -16.69 -13.80 6.97
CA GLY A 447 -16.32 -14.33 5.67
C GLY A 447 -17.49 -14.47 4.68
N LYS A 448 -18.69 -13.95 5.00
CA LYS A 448 -19.90 -14.08 4.18
C LYS A 448 -20.04 -12.95 3.16
N GLU A 449 -20.32 -13.29 1.91
CA GLU A 449 -20.57 -12.32 0.84
C GLU A 449 -21.83 -11.46 1.12
N GLU A 450 -22.83 -12.02 1.79
CA GLU A 450 -24.05 -11.32 2.17
C GLU A 450 -23.77 -10.18 3.17
N ASP A 451 -22.82 -10.37 4.09
CA ASP A 451 -22.43 -9.34 5.05
C ASP A 451 -21.70 -8.19 4.31
N LEU A 452 -20.86 -8.54 3.34
CA LEU A 452 -20.19 -7.52 2.50
C LEU A 452 -21.23 -6.72 1.68
N ALA A 453 -22.20 -7.39 1.06
CA ALA A 453 -23.25 -6.72 0.29
C ALA A 453 -24.09 -5.76 1.16
N LYS A 454 -24.39 -6.16 2.42
CA LYS A 454 -25.11 -5.31 3.38
C LYS A 454 -24.26 -4.12 3.82
N THR A 455 -22.97 -4.32 4.11
CA THR A 455 -22.07 -3.22 4.48
C THR A 455 -21.87 -2.24 3.33
N ASP A 456 -21.78 -2.72 2.07
CA ASP A 456 -21.76 -1.87 0.89
C ASP A 456 -23.00 -0.98 0.80
N ALA A 457 -24.20 -1.57 1.01
CA ALA A 457 -25.46 -0.82 0.98
C ALA A 457 -25.56 0.21 2.11
N ILE A 458 -25.15 -0.15 3.34
CA ILE A 458 -25.10 0.78 4.48
C ILE A 458 -24.15 1.95 4.19
N ALA A 459 -22.95 1.67 3.70
CA ALA A 459 -21.97 2.72 3.38
C ALA A 459 -22.49 3.65 2.27
N CYS A 460 -23.13 3.10 1.24
CA CYS A 460 -23.75 3.89 0.17
C CYS A 460 -24.82 4.85 0.71
N THR A 461 -25.76 4.34 1.52
CA THR A 461 -26.82 5.14 2.15
C THR A 461 -26.23 6.29 2.99
N VAL A 462 -25.23 6.03 3.81
CA VAL A 462 -24.58 7.07 4.62
C VAL A 462 -23.94 8.15 3.77
N LEU A 463 -23.24 7.76 2.68
CA LEU A 463 -22.64 8.74 1.77
C LEU A 463 -23.70 9.56 1.02
N GLU A 464 -24.81 8.95 0.60
CA GLU A 464 -25.93 9.64 -0.04
C GLU A 464 -26.57 10.66 0.91
N GLU A 465 -26.79 10.31 2.18
CA GLU A 465 -27.29 11.23 3.20
C GLU A 465 -26.34 12.41 3.42
N LEU A 466 -25.02 12.15 3.50
CA LEU A 466 -24.02 13.19 3.64
C LEU A 466 -23.98 14.12 2.43
N ALA A 467 -24.17 13.59 1.22
CA ALA A 467 -24.14 14.36 -0.01
C ALA A 467 -25.28 15.37 -0.14
N VAL A 468 -26.43 15.17 0.54
CA VAL A 468 -27.61 16.08 0.46
C VAL A 468 -27.26 17.51 0.86
N ASN A 469 -26.47 17.69 1.92
CA ASN A 469 -26.14 19.00 2.49
C ASN A 469 -24.62 19.28 2.48
N ALA A 470 -23.85 18.52 1.70
CA ALA A 470 -22.41 18.69 1.63
C ALA A 470 -22.04 20.04 0.99
N PRO A 471 -21.00 20.73 1.49
CA PRO A 471 -20.46 21.90 0.81
C PRO A 471 -19.88 21.53 -0.55
N ALA A 472 -19.87 22.50 -1.49
CA ALA A 472 -19.48 22.29 -2.88
C ALA A 472 -18.07 21.70 -3.02
N GLU A 473 -17.18 22.05 -2.11
CA GLU A 473 -15.77 21.64 -2.07
C GLU A 473 -15.59 20.13 -1.95
N ILE A 474 -16.52 19.42 -1.30
CA ILE A 474 -16.42 17.97 -1.06
C ILE A 474 -17.49 17.16 -1.82
N GLN A 475 -18.45 17.82 -2.47
CA GLN A 475 -19.58 17.17 -3.14
C GLN A 475 -19.12 16.12 -4.16
N GLN A 476 -18.09 16.46 -4.95
CA GLN A 476 -17.62 15.57 -5.99
C GLN A 476 -16.94 14.33 -5.43
N GLN A 477 -16.21 14.45 -4.31
CA GLN A 477 -15.57 13.30 -3.68
C GLN A 477 -16.62 12.33 -3.10
N LEU A 478 -17.69 12.84 -2.52
CA LEU A 478 -18.81 12.01 -2.08
C LEU A 478 -19.45 11.29 -3.26
N GLN A 479 -19.74 11.99 -4.38
CA GLN A 479 -20.37 11.39 -5.55
C GLN A 479 -19.51 10.30 -6.20
N ASP A 480 -18.19 10.50 -6.28
CA ASP A 480 -17.26 9.49 -6.82
C ASP A 480 -17.26 8.22 -5.97
N ASN A 481 -17.31 8.36 -4.66
CA ASN A 481 -17.30 7.22 -3.73
C ASN A 481 -18.67 6.52 -3.68
N ILE A 482 -19.78 7.24 -3.86
CA ILE A 482 -21.11 6.64 -4.07
C ILE A 482 -21.09 5.79 -5.35
N THR A 483 -20.61 6.34 -6.46
CA THR A 483 -20.51 5.62 -7.74
C THR A 483 -19.61 4.40 -7.63
N TRP A 484 -18.48 4.53 -6.95
CA TRP A 484 -17.56 3.43 -6.68
C TRP A 484 -18.22 2.28 -5.91
N ILE A 485 -18.89 2.58 -4.79
CA ILE A 485 -19.48 1.54 -3.95
C ILE A 485 -20.66 0.84 -4.64
N GLN A 486 -21.46 1.57 -5.40
CA GLN A 486 -22.56 1.01 -6.21
C GLN A 486 -22.06 0.03 -7.26
N GLY A 487 -20.90 0.30 -7.88
CA GLY A 487 -20.26 -0.57 -8.87
C GLY A 487 -19.38 -1.70 -8.29
N ALA A 488 -19.12 -1.69 -6.99
CA ALA A 488 -18.07 -2.52 -6.39
C ALA A 488 -18.24 -4.03 -6.59
N GLN A 489 -19.46 -4.55 -6.50
CA GLN A 489 -19.75 -5.97 -6.71
C GLN A 489 -19.56 -6.39 -8.18
N GLN A 490 -19.99 -5.56 -9.12
CA GLN A 490 -19.83 -5.83 -10.56
C GLN A 490 -18.35 -5.85 -10.98
N ASN A 491 -17.53 -5.05 -10.33
CA ASN A 491 -16.10 -4.96 -10.60
C ASN A 491 -15.31 -6.18 -10.10
N LYS A 492 -15.87 -7.06 -9.26
CA LYS A 492 -15.28 -8.32 -8.77
C LYS A 492 -13.86 -8.15 -8.22
N LEU A 493 -13.71 -7.19 -7.29
CA LEU A 493 -12.39 -6.80 -6.78
C LEU A 493 -11.95 -7.52 -5.50
N VAL A 494 -12.83 -8.33 -4.92
CA VAL A 494 -12.55 -9.08 -3.69
C VAL A 494 -11.55 -10.20 -3.98
N VAL A 495 -10.44 -10.20 -3.22
CA VAL A 495 -9.44 -11.27 -3.22
C VAL A 495 -9.08 -11.54 -1.75
N GLY A 496 -9.16 -12.80 -1.33
CA GLY A 496 -8.99 -13.17 0.07
C GLY A 496 -10.25 -12.90 0.91
N SER A 497 -10.13 -12.06 1.95
CA SER A 497 -11.24 -11.72 2.85
C SER A 497 -12.36 -10.94 2.17
N GLN A 498 -13.58 -11.04 2.71
CA GLN A 498 -14.73 -10.23 2.31
C GLN A 498 -14.53 -8.79 2.80
N ALA A 499 -13.93 -7.96 1.96
CA ALA A 499 -13.46 -6.63 2.31
C ALA A 499 -13.84 -5.57 1.28
N ARG A 500 -13.89 -4.32 1.72
CA ARG A 500 -14.15 -3.15 0.87
C ARG A 500 -13.30 -1.95 1.29
N ILE A 501 -13.16 -1.02 0.35
CA ILE A 501 -12.55 0.30 0.53
C ILE A 501 -13.39 1.36 -0.14
N LEU A 502 -13.40 2.55 0.42
CA LEU A 502 -13.81 3.80 -0.22
C LEU A 502 -13.03 4.97 0.40
N TYR A 503 -13.13 6.17 -0.17
CA TYR A 503 -12.58 7.37 0.46
C TYR A 503 -13.69 8.10 1.22
N ALA A 504 -13.41 8.43 2.48
CA ALA A 504 -14.29 9.21 3.32
C ALA A 504 -13.48 10.13 4.25
N ASP A 505 -14.07 11.27 4.59
CA ASP A 505 -13.57 12.17 5.61
C ASP A 505 -13.88 11.66 7.03
N ALA A 506 -13.49 12.42 8.06
CA ALA A 506 -13.70 12.02 9.45
C ALA A 506 -15.19 11.77 9.77
N GLU A 507 -16.09 12.63 9.29
CA GLU A 507 -17.54 12.50 9.49
C GLU A 507 -18.07 11.24 8.78
N GLY A 508 -17.68 11.02 7.53
CA GLY A 508 -18.08 9.86 6.75
C GLY A 508 -17.63 8.55 7.38
N ARG A 509 -16.34 8.46 7.78
CA ARG A 509 -15.80 7.27 8.46
C ARG A 509 -16.55 6.95 9.75
N ALA A 510 -16.78 7.96 10.60
CA ALA A 510 -17.47 7.76 11.88
C ALA A 510 -18.94 7.34 11.68
N LYS A 511 -19.66 7.97 10.74
CA LYS A 511 -21.07 7.61 10.45
C LYS A 511 -21.21 6.22 9.83
N ILE A 512 -20.36 5.87 8.89
CA ILE A 512 -20.34 4.51 8.28
C ILE A 512 -20.05 3.46 9.37
N ALA A 513 -19.01 3.68 10.18
CA ALA A 513 -18.64 2.77 11.26
C ALA A 513 -19.74 2.64 12.32
N GLN A 514 -20.41 3.74 12.67
CA GLN A 514 -21.57 3.73 13.59
C GLN A 514 -22.71 2.90 13.00
N ALA A 515 -23.06 3.10 11.74
CA ALA A 515 -24.13 2.35 11.09
C ALA A 515 -23.81 0.85 11.01
N PHE A 516 -22.54 0.48 10.79
CA PHE A 516 -22.10 -0.92 10.89
C PHE A 516 -22.26 -1.45 12.32
N ASN A 517 -21.81 -0.70 13.31
CA ASN A 517 -21.91 -1.12 14.71
C ASN A 517 -23.38 -1.32 15.13
N ASP A 518 -24.28 -0.47 14.70
CA ASP A 518 -25.73 -0.60 14.93
C ASP A 518 -26.32 -1.82 14.23
N ALA A 519 -25.90 -2.12 13.00
CA ALA A 519 -26.34 -3.32 12.28
C ALA A 519 -25.83 -4.61 12.94
N ILE A 520 -24.60 -4.59 13.49
CA ILE A 520 -24.08 -5.72 14.28
C ILE A 520 -24.92 -5.90 15.56
N ALA A 521 -25.23 -4.82 16.28
CA ALA A 521 -26.08 -4.86 17.48
C ALA A 521 -27.47 -5.44 17.21
N ARG A 522 -28.01 -5.23 16.00
CA ARG A 522 -29.29 -5.82 15.55
C ARG A 522 -29.15 -7.24 14.98
N ASN A 523 -27.93 -7.81 14.97
CA ASN A 523 -27.62 -9.11 14.36
C ASN A 523 -27.93 -9.18 12.84
N GLU A 524 -27.86 -8.09 12.13
CA GLU A 524 -28.07 -8.02 10.67
C GLU A 524 -26.81 -8.42 9.91
N ILE A 525 -25.64 -8.14 10.47
CA ILE A 525 -24.31 -8.52 9.96
C ILE A 525 -23.45 -9.06 11.11
N GLY A 526 -22.40 -9.79 10.75
CA GLY A 526 -21.36 -10.21 11.68
C GLY A 526 -20.42 -9.08 12.09
N LEU A 527 -19.45 -9.40 12.94
CA LEU A 527 -18.40 -8.50 13.38
C LEU A 527 -17.63 -7.90 12.19
N VAL A 528 -17.27 -6.62 12.30
CA VAL A 528 -16.53 -5.90 11.26
C VAL A 528 -15.18 -5.42 11.81
N ILE A 529 -14.14 -5.55 11.00
CA ILE A 529 -12.80 -5.01 11.25
C ILE A 529 -12.63 -3.76 10.39
N LEU A 530 -12.40 -2.62 11.02
CA LEU A 530 -12.13 -1.34 10.37
C LEU A 530 -10.63 -1.11 10.26
N GLY A 531 -10.23 -0.36 9.24
CA GLY A 531 -8.88 0.13 9.07
C GLY A 531 -8.80 1.15 7.95
N ARG A 532 -7.59 1.48 7.55
CA ARG A 532 -7.32 2.32 6.39
C ARG A 532 -6.06 1.91 5.67
N ASP A 533 -5.79 2.50 4.52
CA ASP A 533 -4.44 2.47 3.97
C ASP A 533 -3.52 3.37 4.80
N HIS A 534 -2.24 3.07 4.86
CA HIS A 534 -1.26 3.98 5.45
C HIS A 534 -1.06 5.22 4.57
N HIS A 535 -1.18 5.07 3.25
CA HIS A 535 -1.31 6.17 2.28
C HIS A 535 -2.63 6.90 2.52
N ASP A 536 -2.63 7.87 3.42
CA ASP A 536 -3.83 8.56 3.91
C ASP A 536 -3.50 9.99 4.36
N VAL A 537 -4.51 10.70 4.80
CA VAL A 537 -4.48 12.09 5.26
C VAL A 537 -3.43 12.31 6.35
N SER A 538 -3.35 11.41 7.35
CA SER A 538 -2.50 11.51 8.54
C SER A 538 -1.45 10.40 8.65
N GLY A 539 -1.62 9.30 7.94
CA GLY A 539 -0.91 8.05 8.21
C GLY A 539 0.53 8.02 7.73
N THR A 540 0.96 8.93 6.86
CA THR A 540 2.27 8.85 6.22
C THR A 540 2.93 10.21 6.07
N ASP A 541 4.16 10.31 6.57
CA ASP A 541 5.11 11.35 6.24
C ASP A 541 6.07 10.83 5.16
N SER A 542 5.98 11.40 3.97
CA SER A 542 6.79 11.08 2.81
C SER A 542 7.00 12.33 1.96
N PRO A 543 8.22 12.88 1.92
CA PRO A 543 8.51 14.18 1.29
C PRO A 543 8.15 14.25 -0.20
N TYR A 544 8.23 13.11 -0.89
CA TYR A 544 8.04 13.02 -2.33
C TYR A 544 6.70 12.40 -2.74
N ARG A 545 5.85 12.04 -1.75
CA ARG A 545 4.56 11.40 -2.01
C ARG A 545 3.46 12.01 -1.14
N GLU A 546 3.15 11.45 0.05
CA GLU A 546 1.97 11.84 0.85
C GLU A 546 2.06 13.24 1.45
N THR A 547 3.26 13.73 1.75
CA THR A 547 3.50 15.08 2.25
C THR A 547 4.13 16.01 1.22
N SER A 548 4.16 15.64 -0.05
CA SER A 548 4.76 16.43 -1.13
C SER A 548 4.06 17.77 -1.38
N ASN A 549 2.79 17.91 -1.03
CA ASN A 549 2.04 19.17 -1.10
C ASN A 549 2.10 20.01 0.19
N ILE A 550 3.04 19.74 1.07
CA ILE A 550 3.32 20.53 2.28
C ILE A 550 4.55 21.42 2.00
N TYR A 551 4.34 22.73 1.85
CA TYR A 551 5.33 23.66 1.32
C TYR A 551 6.00 24.54 2.38
N ASP A 552 5.71 24.37 3.67
CA ASP A 552 6.31 25.11 4.76
C ASP A 552 7.71 24.64 5.19
N GLY A 553 8.27 23.66 4.48
CA GLY A 553 9.56 23.03 4.77
C GLY A 553 9.47 21.81 5.70
N SER A 554 8.35 21.58 6.35
CA SER A 554 8.19 20.48 7.32
C SER A 554 7.84 19.12 6.70
N ARG A 555 7.73 19.03 5.36
CA ARG A 555 7.52 17.77 4.66
C ARG A 555 8.58 16.70 4.95
N PHE A 556 9.75 17.11 5.47
CA PHE A 556 10.86 16.23 5.81
C PHE A 556 10.83 15.75 7.28
N THR A 557 9.77 16.05 8.03
CA THR A 557 9.58 15.58 9.41
C THR A 557 8.55 14.46 9.46
N ALA A 558 8.62 13.61 10.50
CA ALA A 558 7.74 12.46 10.67
C ALA A 558 6.78 12.60 11.88
N ASP A 559 6.62 13.82 12.38
CA ASP A 559 5.81 14.06 13.59
C ASP A 559 4.34 13.68 13.39
N MET A 560 3.78 13.91 12.20
CA MET A 560 2.38 13.60 11.92
C MET A 560 2.09 12.11 12.04
N ALA A 561 2.84 11.25 11.35
CA ALA A 561 2.63 9.80 11.37
C ALA A 561 2.86 9.22 12.77
N ILE A 562 3.86 9.71 13.51
CA ILE A 562 4.14 9.27 14.89
C ILE A 562 3.01 9.67 15.83
N HIS A 563 2.60 10.94 15.83
CA HIS A 563 1.48 11.42 16.65
C HIS A 563 0.16 10.75 16.28
N ASN A 564 -0.07 10.47 15.00
CA ASN A 564 -1.25 9.75 14.55
C ASN A 564 -1.39 8.39 15.25
N VAL A 565 -0.34 7.56 15.21
CA VAL A 565 -0.33 6.23 15.84
C VAL A 565 -0.44 6.31 17.37
N ILE A 566 0.24 7.27 18.01
CA ILE A 566 0.13 7.51 19.45
C ILE A 566 -1.32 7.82 19.81
N GLY A 567 -1.95 8.71 19.06
CA GLY A 567 -3.34 9.12 19.33
C GLY A 567 -4.36 8.02 19.07
N ASP A 568 -4.17 7.20 18.04
CA ASP A 568 -4.98 6.01 17.77
C ASP A 568 -4.88 4.99 18.91
N SER A 569 -3.66 4.82 19.45
CA SER A 569 -3.38 3.86 20.52
C SER A 569 -4.23 4.11 21.77
N PHE A 570 -4.35 5.35 22.23
CA PHE A 570 -5.12 5.64 23.44
C PHE A 570 -6.58 6.04 23.18
N ARG A 571 -7.04 6.01 21.92
CA ARG A 571 -8.45 6.24 21.56
C ARG A 571 -9.21 4.97 21.19
N GLY A 572 -8.58 3.81 21.31
CA GLY A 572 -9.27 2.53 21.22
C GLY A 572 -9.06 1.75 19.94
N ALA A 573 -7.98 2.01 19.19
CA ALA A 573 -7.52 1.10 18.15
C ALA A 573 -7.28 -0.30 18.73
N THR A 574 -7.72 -1.35 18.04
CA THR A 574 -7.49 -2.73 18.48
C THR A 574 -6.02 -3.13 18.33
N TRP A 575 -5.37 -2.67 17.28
CA TRP A 575 -3.91 -2.74 17.12
C TRP A 575 -3.42 -1.53 16.33
N VAL A 576 -2.17 -1.21 16.53
CA VAL A 576 -1.49 -0.11 15.85
C VAL A 576 -0.13 -0.57 15.33
N SER A 577 0.35 0.10 14.29
CA SER A 577 1.66 -0.12 13.75
C SER A 577 2.31 1.17 13.27
N ILE A 578 3.64 1.24 13.39
CA ILE A 578 4.44 2.30 12.78
C ILE A 578 5.66 1.69 12.10
N HIS A 579 5.97 2.20 10.91
CA HIS A 579 7.01 1.65 10.06
C HIS A 579 7.90 2.76 9.51
N ASN A 580 9.18 2.44 9.33
CA ASN A 580 10.04 3.16 8.40
C ASN A 580 10.15 2.31 7.13
N GLY A 581 9.86 2.93 5.99
CA GLY A 581 9.82 2.28 4.68
C GLY A 581 8.44 2.28 4.06
N GLY A 582 8.39 2.37 2.75
CA GLY A 582 7.15 2.42 1.97
C GLY A 582 7.40 2.41 0.47
N GLY A 583 6.43 2.84 -0.33
CA GLY A 583 6.48 2.78 -1.79
C GLY A 583 7.54 3.65 -2.47
N VAL A 584 8.17 4.59 -1.76
CA VAL A 584 9.19 5.51 -2.31
C VAL A 584 10.62 5.16 -1.91
N GLY A 585 10.84 4.06 -1.20
CA GLY A 585 12.17 3.56 -0.89
C GLY A 585 12.47 3.44 0.61
N TRP A 586 13.67 2.95 0.88
CA TRP A 586 14.17 2.66 2.21
C TRP A 586 14.50 3.96 2.96
N GLY A 587 13.97 4.11 4.17
CA GLY A 587 14.31 5.22 5.04
C GLY A 587 13.70 6.58 4.68
N GLU A 588 13.01 6.70 3.56
CA GLU A 588 12.44 7.98 3.08
C GLU A 588 10.98 8.19 3.49
N VAL A 589 10.39 7.24 4.19
CA VAL A 589 8.96 7.23 4.58
C VAL A 589 8.82 6.74 6.00
N VAL A 590 8.06 7.48 6.82
CA VAL A 590 7.52 6.97 8.08
C VAL A 590 6.01 6.89 7.93
N ASN A 591 5.43 5.72 8.18
CA ASN A 591 4.00 5.50 8.03
C ASN A 591 3.43 4.64 9.15
N GLY A 592 2.16 4.81 9.42
CA GLY A 592 1.47 4.07 10.46
C GLY A 592 0.01 3.83 10.12
N GLY A 593 -0.56 2.89 10.82
CA GLY A 593 -1.97 2.54 10.68
C GLY A 593 -2.48 1.73 11.86
N PHE A 594 -3.75 1.39 11.75
CA PHE A 594 -4.49 0.70 12.79
C PHE A 594 -5.41 -0.37 12.21
N GLY A 595 -5.83 -1.28 13.09
CA GLY A 595 -7.05 -2.05 12.91
C GLY A 595 -7.97 -1.83 14.11
N MET A 596 -9.27 -1.80 13.88
CA MET A 596 -10.28 -1.61 14.91
C MET A 596 -11.42 -2.62 14.73
N VAL A 597 -11.68 -3.40 15.76
CA VAL A 597 -12.81 -4.32 15.79
C VAL A 597 -14.04 -3.62 16.34
N ILE A 598 -15.16 -3.68 15.62
CA ILE A 598 -16.47 -3.27 16.10
C ILE A 598 -17.40 -4.48 16.20
N ASP A 599 -18.10 -4.60 17.31
CA ASP A 599 -18.83 -5.81 17.70
C ASP A 599 -20.29 -5.55 18.16
N GLY A 600 -20.81 -4.35 17.86
CA GLY A 600 -22.15 -3.93 18.23
C GLY A 600 -22.27 -3.38 19.67
N SER A 601 -21.17 -3.33 20.41
CA SER A 601 -21.16 -2.84 21.79
C SER A 601 -21.12 -1.33 21.91
N LYS A 602 -21.51 -0.81 23.09
CA LYS A 602 -21.37 0.62 23.42
C LYS A 602 -19.91 1.06 23.58
N GLU A 603 -19.02 0.15 23.97
CA GLU A 603 -17.59 0.40 23.98
C GLU A 603 -17.05 0.61 22.57
N ALA A 604 -17.47 -0.23 21.61
CA ALA A 604 -17.10 -0.06 20.21
C ALA A 604 -17.60 1.28 19.67
N GLU A 605 -18.86 1.67 19.96
CA GLU A 605 -19.42 2.98 19.61
C GLU A 605 -18.55 4.14 20.12
N ARG A 606 -18.21 4.15 21.40
CA ARG A 606 -17.37 5.20 22.00
C ARG A 606 -15.98 5.27 21.36
N ARG A 607 -15.35 4.12 21.10
CA ARG A 607 -14.02 4.05 20.50
C ARG A 607 -14.02 4.54 19.07
N LEU A 608 -14.94 4.08 18.23
CA LEU A 608 -14.99 4.47 16.82
C LEU A 608 -15.21 5.98 16.64
N GLN A 609 -16.06 6.59 17.47
CA GLN A 609 -16.31 8.03 17.42
C GLN A 609 -15.03 8.83 17.76
N SER A 610 -14.34 8.46 18.83
CA SER A 610 -13.13 9.16 19.26
C SER A 610 -11.95 8.95 18.31
N MET A 611 -11.68 7.69 17.93
CA MET A 611 -10.48 7.33 17.20
C MET A 611 -10.56 7.74 15.73
N LEU A 612 -11.65 7.46 15.01
CA LEU A 612 -11.78 7.82 13.60
C LEU A 612 -11.83 9.34 13.39
N PHE A 613 -12.37 10.08 14.35
CA PHE A 613 -12.31 11.54 14.33
C PHE A 613 -10.87 12.05 14.43
N TRP A 614 -10.10 11.52 15.38
CA TRP A 614 -8.69 11.88 15.57
C TRP A 614 -7.85 11.48 14.37
N ASP A 615 -7.96 10.25 13.90
CA ASP A 615 -7.11 9.68 12.85
C ASP A 615 -7.07 10.54 11.58
N VAL A 616 -8.18 11.16 11.21
CA VAL A 616 -8.24 12.06 10.05
C VAL A 616 -7.86 13.50 10.43
N ASN A 617 -8.44 14.05 11.50
CA ASN A 617 -8.26 15.46 11.82
C ASN A 617 -6.85 15.83 12.28
N ASN A 618 -6.06 14.88 12.77
CA ASN A 618 -4.63 15.06 13.03
C ASN A 618 -3.90 15.54 11.75
N GLY A 619 -4.10 14.87 10.63
CA GLY A 619 -3.47 15.23 9.37
C GLY A 619 -4.06 16.51 8.76
N ILE A 620 -5.38 16.74 8.88
CA ILE A 620 -5.98 17.99 8.43
C ILE A 620 -5.39 19.18 9.22
N ALA A 621 -5.26 19.07 10.54
CA ALA A 621 -4.63 20.10 11.37
C ALA A 621 -3.19 20.40 10.92
N ARG A 622 -2.41 19.34 10.63
CA ARG A 622 -1.04 19.44 10.12
C ARG A 622 -0.97 20.15 8.77
N ARG A 623 -1.86 19.78 7.84
CA ARG A 623 -1.95 20.38 6.51
C ARG A 623 -2.47 21.82 6.55
N SER A 624 -3.42 22.12 7.45
CA SER A 624 -3.92 23.48 7.65
C SER A 624 -2.83 24.42 8.20
N TRP A 625 -2.02 23.92 9.13
CA TRP A 625 -0.88 24.70 9.65
C TRP A 625 0.17 25.01 8.57
N ALA A 626 0.34 24.12 7.61
CA ALA A 626 1.16 24.35 6.43
C ALA A 626 0.54 25.31 5.38
N ARG A 627 -0.63 25.86 5.67
CA ARG A 627 -1.39 26.80 4.84
C ARG A 627 -2.08 26.19 3.62
N ASN A 628 -2.28 24.88 3.59
CA ASN A 628 -3.08 24.24 2.54
C ASN A 628 -4.54 24.70 2.66
N GLU A 629 -5.06 25.39 1.64
CA GLU A 629 -6.38 26.04 1.67
C GLU A 629 -7.53 25.07 1.96
N GLY A 630 -7.55 23.91 1.29
CA GLY A 630 -8.54 22.86 1.54
C GLY A 630 -8.53 22.37 2.99
N ALA A 631 -7.32 22.23 3.57
CA ALA A 631 -7.18 21.81 4.96
C ALA A 631 -7.60 22.89 5.97
N VAL A 632 -7.36 24.16 5.65
CA VAL A 632 -7.89 25.29 6.46
C VAL A 632 -9.42 25.29 6.44
N PHE A 633 -10.04 25.07 5.28
CA PHE A 633 -11.48 24.90 5.17
C PHE A 633 -11.97 23.71 6.00
N ALA A 634 -11.37 22.53 5.80
CA ALA A 634 -11.81 21.30 6.46
C ALA A 634 -11.68 21.35 7.98
N ILE A 635 -10.58 21.92 8.52
CA ILE A 635 -10.40 22.01 9.98
C ILE A 635 -11.34 23.02 10.63
N LYS A 636 -11.69 24.12 9.94
CA LYS A 636 -12.71 25.07 10.43
C LYS A 636 -14.07 24.41 10.50
N ARG A 637 -14.47 23.67 9.44
CA ARG A 637 -15.72 22.89 9.44
C ARG A 637 -15.72 21.84 10.57
N ALA A 638 -14.61 21.15 10.81
CA ALA A 638 -14.50 20.18 11.89
C ALA A 638 -14.68 20.83 13.28
N MET A 639 -14.16 22.05 13.50
CA MET A 639 -14.36 22.81 14.73
C MET A 639 -15.81 23.31 14.91
N GLU A 640 -16.56 23.51 13.82
CA GLU A 640 -18.00 23.83 13.88
C GLU A 640 -18.84 22.61 14.29
N ILE A 641 -18.46 21.41 13.78
CA ILE A 641 -19.15 20.15 14.07
C ILE A 641 -18.84 19.66 15.49
N GLU A 642 -17.57 19.77 15.95
CA GLU A 642 -17.11 19.34 17.27
C GLU A 642 -16.61 20.53 18.10
N PRO A 643 -17.44 21.08 18.98
CA PRO A 643 -17.09 22.29 19.76
C PRO A 643 -15.89 22.15 20.69
N ASN A 644 -15.52 20.91 21.05
CA ASN A 644 -14.34 20.65 21.87
C ASN A 644 -13.04 20.62 21.05
N LEU A 645 -13.13 20.54 19.72
CA LEU A 645 -11.97 20.66 18.85
C LEU A 645 -11.53 22.12 18.77
N LYS A 646 -10.29 22.37 19.15
CA LYS A 646 -9.68 23.71 19.03
C LYS A 646 -8.31 23.56 18.40
N VAL A 647 -8.21 23.96 17.14
CA VAL A 647 -6.97 23.86 16.35
C VAL A 647 -6.43 25.25 16.09
N THR A 648 -5.12 25.41 16.22
CA THR A 648 -4.44 26.64 15.82
C THR A 648 -4.45 26.73 14.29
N VAL A 649 -5.10 27.77 13.78
CA VAL A 649 -5.17 28.05 12.34
C VAL A 649 -4.11 29.10 11.99
N PRO A 650 -3.37 28.98 10.86
CA PRO A 650 -2.36 29.95 10.48
C PRO A 650 -2.98 31.28 10.07
N ASN A 651 -2.27 32.36 10.36
CA ASN A 651 -2.55 33.66 9.76
C ASN A 651 -1.89 33.74 8.37
N ILE A 652 -2.56 34.41 7.45
CA ILE A 652 -2.01 34.68 6.12
C ILE A 652 -0.98 35.81 6.26
N VAL A 653 0.21 35.60 5.69
CA VAL A 653 1.23 36.62 5.57
C VAL A 653 1.20 37.16 4.15
N GLU A 654 1.04 38.46 3.99
CA GLU A 654 0.98 39.10 2.70
C GLU A 654 2.36 39.07 2.02
N GLU A 655 2.42 38.64 0.76
CA GLU A 655 3.69 38.52 0.01
C GLU A 655 4.39 39.85 -0.18
N ASP A 656 3.63 40.94 -0.26
CA ASP A 656 4.18 42.28 -0.41
C ASP A 656 5.15 42.71 0.72
N LEU A 657 5.04 42.09 1.91
CA LEU A 657 5.97 42.30 3.01
C LEU A 657 7.40 41.91 2.68
N PHE A 658 7.59 41.01 1.72
CA PHE A 658 8.92 40.50 1.33
C PHE A 658 9.55 41.24 0.15
N ASN A 659 8.84 42.19 -0.48
CA ASN A 659 9.34 42.92 -1.65
C ASN A 659 10.57 43.80 -1.36
N ASN A 660 10.92 44.01 -0.09
CA ASN A 660 12.04 44.87 0.34
C ASN A 660 13.10 44.12 1.16
N ILE A 661 13.10 42.78 1.14
CA ILE A 661 14.10 41.94 1.86
C ILE A 661 15.11 41.35 0.85
#